data_3f19117633f282008d2f3d04330b2668
#
_entry.id   3f19117633f282008d2f3d04330b2668
#
_cell.length_a   1.000
_cell.length_b   1.000
_cell.length_c   1.000
_cell.angle_alpha   90.00
_cell.angle_beta   90.00
_cell.angle_gamma   90.00
#
_symmetry.space_group_name_H-M   'P 1'
#
loop_
_entity.id
_entity.type
_entity.pdbx_description
1 polymer ?
#
loop_
_entity_poly.entity_id
_entity_poly.type
_entity_poly.pdbx_seq_one_letter_code
_entity_poly.pdbx_strand_id
1 'polypeptide(L)'
;MLKVDFVQSFLLVVISWSLLLCASQQAAAQMKFVQVNSAVPTSTATISATYNSAQTAGNMNVVAIGWDSSFITLKTLTDSKGNSYKLAVSYVDSTGITQAIYYAPNIVAAAAGANRVTATLSASTDWPDLRILEYSGVNTLDKTASAKGTTTTASSGSVTTTQADELLFGAVYTYGTTNGPGSGYTSRVETGDSDLAEDEVVFTTGLYTAKASMDGQEWVAQLATFYSSGTGGTTLPAPTGLTTSTASTSQINLSWTASSGATSYNVLRSTTSGGPYTSIASGVITTSYTNTGLSAGTTYYYVVQAANSTGMSGNSSQASTTTVAAAPAGLTATAVSGSQINLSWMASTGATSYNVLRSTTSGGPYAQGAYGVTSTSYSDTGLTALITYYYVVQAVDAGGTSANSSPASATTQVQSVSVTISPTSVALAPNATQQFTATVTGSSNTAVTWEVNGVTGGNSTTGTVSTSGLYTAPATVPNPANVTVTAVLQADTTKSASATVTISNGLAFYVSTTGNDASSGTSGSPWRTIQHAANMVQPGDTIYVYGGTYNETVTINASGNSTAGYITFQSYPGQTAIIDGTGLAVNGQTGLINIQDQSYLVVRGFEIRNYSTSSTANVPIGIYITGADSYIQILNNHIHNIKTSASGCNANALGIAVYGDNGSSSINNLTISGNELDHMTTGCSETMSLDGNVQYWTVSDNLIHDNNNIGIDAIGFEGVSPNPSTDQARDGLIVGNTVYNITSYGNPAYGNQYAADGIYVDGGTRITIERNVVHNTDLNVELASEHSGKVTSYVTMRNNLIYQSNSVGVSIGGYDSRVGGTDHCTIVNNTLWDNDTKNTGSGEFQIQYYATNNVFKNNILYASSQGLFLNSYTNSESNPVDSDYNLFYSSVGPLSGQWIWNGATYAGFSSYQSATGKDAHSHFADPQYFDLSSTPPKLDVQSTSPAVNAGINLGSSLVGTVDYAGKQRVNVNGQINIGAYEQ
;
A
#
# COMPACT_ATOMS: atom_id res chain seq x y z
N MET A 1 -24.98 25.81 4.37
CA MET A 1 -26.25 25.29 4.95
C MET A 1 -26.68 23.94 4.35
N LEU A 2 -25.96 23.37 3.38
CA LEU A 2 -26.32 22.06 2.77
C LEU A 2 -25.41 20.88 3.19
N LYS A 3 -24.54 21.05 4.18
CA LYS A 3 -23.62 20.00 4.65
C LYS A 3 -23.96 19.44 6.05
N VAL A 4 -24.91 20.01 6.74
CA VAL A 4 -25.28 19.58 8.11
C VAL A 4 -26.40 18.54 8.08
N ASP A 5 -27.29 18.60 7.10
CA ASP A 5 -28.46 17.69 7.02
C ASP A 5 -28.10 16.28 6.54
N PHE A 6 -26.96 16.11 5.84
CA PHE A 6 -26.54 14.79 5.34
C PHE A 6 -25.89 13.94 6.44
N VAL A 7 -25.21 14.57 7.40
CA VAL A 7 -24.58 13.87 8.54
C VAL A 7 -25.61 13.44 9.58
N GLN A 8 -26.66 14.26 9.81
CA GLN A 8 -27.73 13.89 10.74
C GLN A 8 -28.65 12.78 10.19
N SER A 9 -28.91 12.78 8.88
CA SER A 9 -29.70 11.71 8.25
C SER A 9 -28.95 10.38 8.22
N PHE A 10 -27.61 10.38 8.06
CA PHE A 10 -26.79 9.16 8.10
C PHE A 10 -26.65 8.62 9.54
N LEU A 11 -26.58 9.51 10.53
CA LEU A 11 -26.51 9.12 11.94
C LEU A 11 -27.85 8.52 12.45
N LEU A 12 -28.98 9.02 12.00
CA LEU A 12 -30.32 8.49 12.34
C LEU A 12 -30.57 7.12 11.65
N VAL A 13 -30.11 6.91 10.45
CA VAL A 13 -30.22 5.62 9.76
C VAL A 13 -29.31 4.57 10.40
N VAL A 14 -28.09 4.93 10.79
CA VAL A 14 -27.18 4.01 11.49
C VAL A 14 -27.69 3.66 12.90
N ILE A 15 -28.29 4.62 13.61
CA ILE A 15 -28.88 4.37 14.92
C ILE A 15 -30.17 3.53 14.82
N SER A 16 -30.98 3.70 13.78
CA SER A 16 -32.18 2.86 13.58
C SER A 16 -31.82 1.43 13.15
N TRP A 17 -30.75 1.24 12.38
CA TRP A 17 -30.24 -0.09 12.02
C TRP A 17 -29.57 -0.80 13.21
N SER A 18 -28.85 -0.08 14.05
CA SER A 18 -28.24 -0.64 15.25
C SER A 18 -29.28 -1.04 16.32
N LEU A 19 -30.40 -0.33 16.41
CA LEU A 19 -31.51 -0.67 17.29
C LEU A 19 -32.35 -1.86 16.76
N LEU A 20 -32.51 -2.01 15.44
CA LEU A 20 -33.15 -3.18 14.84
C LEU A 20 -32.26 -4.43 14.94
N LEU A 21 -30.93 -4.31 14.73
CA LEU A 21 -30.01 -5.43 14.96
C LEU A 21 -29.97 -5.88 16.44
N CYS A 22 -30.12 -4.94 17.38
CA CYS A 22 -30.08 -5.27 18.81
C CYS A 22 -31.33 -6.02 19.29
N ALA A 23 -32.52 -5.72 18.72
CA ALA A 23 -33.75 -6.47 19.01
C ALA A 23 -33.75 -7.88 18.38
N SER A 24 -33.12 -8.03 17.21
CA SER A 24 -33.01 -9.29 16.49
C SER A 24 -31.96 -10.24 17.12
N GLN A 25 -30.90 -9.73 17.69
CA GLN A 25 -29.90 -10.58 18.38
C GLN A 25 -30.46 -11.24 19.66
N GLN A 26 -31.50 -10.71 20.29
CA GLN A 26 -32.06 -11.30 21.49
C GLN A 26 -33.02 -12.48 21.19
N ALA A 27 -33.68 -12.48 20.07
CA ALA A 27 -34.46 -13.62 19.56
C ALA A 27 -33.56 -14.72 18.96
N ALA A 28 -32.48 -14.33 18.28
CA ALA A 28 -31.47 -15.24 17.74
C ALA A 28 -30.74 -16.06 18.81
N ALA A 29 -30.60 -15.56 20.03
CA ALA A 29 -30.02 -16.32 21.13
C ALA A 29 -30.88 -17.54 21.54
N GLN A 30 -32.12 -17.59 21.09
CA GLN A 30 -33.03 -18.71 21.33
C GLN A 30 -33.00 -19.75 20.19
N MET A 31 -32.74 -19.35 18.96
CA MET A 31 -32.66 -20.24 17.80
C MET A 31 -31.22 -20.72 17.61
N LYS A 32 -31.01 -22.03 17.88
CA LYS A 32 -29.62 -22.54 17.82
C LYS A 32 -29.60 -23.94 17.23
N PHE A 33 -28.65 -24.15 16.34
CA PHE A 33 -28.25 -25.50 15.93
C PHE A 33 -27.66 -26.24 17.13
N VAL A 34 -28.05 -27.51 17.30
CA VAL A 34 -27.63 -28.33 18.45
C VAL A 34 -26.69 -29.46 18.01
N GLN A 35 -27.11 -30.28 17.07
CA GLN A 35 -26.31 -31.40 16.57
C GLN A 35 -26.81 -31.91 15.22
N VAL A 36 -25.98 -32.71 14.55
CA VAL A 36 -26.28 -33.39 13.31
C VAL A 36 -25.66 -34.77 13.29
N ASN A 37 -26.29 -35.70 12.59
CA ASN A 37 -25.73 -36.98 12.16
C ASN A 37 -26.37 -37.40 10.82
N SER A 38 -25.76 -38.33 10.12
CA SER A 38 -26.24 -38.82 8.83
C SER A 38 -25.95 -40.31 8.63
N ALA A 39 -26.61 -40.91 7.64
CA ALA A 39 -26.35 -42.27 7.19
C ALA A 39 -26.59 -42.36 5.68
N VAL A 40 -25.66 -43.00 4.97
CA VAL A 40 -25.70 -43.23 3.51
C VAL A 40 -25.32 -44.67 3.21
N PRO A 41 -26.23 -45.63 3.32
CA PRO A 41 -25.96 -46.97 2.89
C PRO A 41 -26.02 -47.12 1.37
N THR A 42 -25.24 -48.02 0.81
CA THR A 42 -25.14 -48.23 -0.65
C THR A 42 -26.44 -48.73 -1.29
N SER A 43 -27.24 -49.56 -0.57
CA SER A 43 -28.58 -49.95 -1.03
C SER A 43 -29.35 -50.52 0.16
N THR A 44 -30.56 -50.02 0.39
CA THR A 44 -31.48 -50.52 1.46
C THR A 44 -32.91 -50.00 1.30
N ALA A 45 -33.87 -50.69 1.89
CA ALA A 45 -35.21 -50.16 2.12
C ALA A 45 -35.40 -49.54 3.50
N THR A 46 -34.41 -49.66 4.40
CA THR A 46 -34.49 -49.06 5.76
C THR A 46 -33.17 -48.41 6.11
N ILE A 47 -33.18 -47.11 6.35
CA ILE A 47 -32.05 -46.31 6.72
C ILE A 47 -32.24 -45.70 8.13
N SER A 48 -31.19 -45.64 8.90
CA SER A 48 -31.28 -45.12 10.28
C SER A 48 -30.03 -44.31 10.65
N ALA A 49 -30.24 -43.19 11.37
CA ALA A 49 -29.19 -42.40 11.98
C ALA A 49 -29.53 -42.14 13.46
N THR A 50 -28.51 -41.98 14.31
CA THR A 50 -28.69 -41.84 15.75
C THR A 50 -28.11 -40.49 16.17
N TYR A 51 -28.80 -39.74 17.02
CA TYR A 51 -28.28 -38.50 17.64
C TYR A 51 -27.19 -38.82 18.61
N ASN A 52 -25.98 -38.26 18.37
CA ASN A 52 -24.76 -38.58 19.14
C ASN A 52 -24.73 -37.88 20.51
N SER A 53 -25.33 -36.71 20.62
CA SER A 53 -25.42 -35.95 21.86
C SER A 53 -26.82 -36.10 22.50
N ALA A 54 -26.95 -35.75 23.79
CA ALA A 54 -28.24 -35.70 24.46
C ALA A 54 -29.17 -34.67 23.81
N GLN A 55 -30.43 -35.05 23.62
CA GLN A 55 -31.49 -34.17 23.12
C GLN A 55 -32.25 -33.52 24.24
N THR A 56 -32.62 -32.26 24.08
CA THR A 56 -33.37 -31.49 25.09
C THR A 56 -34.84 -31.45 24.71
N ALA A 57 -35.73 -31.74 25.71
CA ALA A 57 -37.15 -31.61 25.49
C ALA A 57 -37.56 -30.21 25.05
N GLY A 58 -38.47 -30.12 24.10
CA GLY A 58 -38.92 -28.85 23.52
C GLY A 58 -38.15 -28.38 22.33
N ASN A 59 -36.98 -28.96 21.99
CA ASN A 59 -36.27 -28.72 20.74
C ASN A 59 -37.07 -29.26 19.54
N MET A 60 -36.57 -29.02 18.34
CA MET A 60 -37.12 -29.51 17.12
C MET A 60 -36.09 -30.38 16.37
N ASN A 61 -36.54 -31.58 15.93
CA ASN A 61 -35.76 -32.34 14.97
C ASN A 61 -36.13 -31.93 13.53
N VAL A 62 -35.14 -31.79 12.67
CA VAL A 62 -35.31 -31.67 11.21
C VAL A 62 -34.61 -32.83 10.56
N VAL A 63 -35.31 -33.46 9.60
CA VAL A 63 -34.80 -34.65 8.89
C VAL A 63 -34.90 -34.39 7.40
N ALA A 64 -33.78 -34.41 6.70
CA ALA A 64 -33.77 -34.48 5.26
C ALA A 64 -33.49 -35.93 4.85
N ILE A 65 -34.27 -36.43 3.91
CA ILE A 65 -34.10 -37.77 3.37
C ILE A 65 -34.21 -37.73 1.83
N GLY A 66 -33.19 -38.31 1.16
CA GLY A 66 -33.13 -38.45 -0.30
C GLY A 66 -33.00 -39.91 -0.74
N TRP A 67 -33.43 -40.20 -1.93
CA TRP A 67 -33.24 -41.52 -2.56
C TRP A 67 -33.41 -41.45 -4.07
N ASP A 68 -32.73 -42.38 -4.75
CA ASP A 68 -32.72 -42.48 -6.22
C ASP A 68 -33.88 -43.36 -6.73
N SER A 69 -35.11 -42.86 -6.69
CA SER A 69 -36.27 -43.44 -7.36
C SER A 69 -37.48 -42.54 -7.26
N SER A 70 -38.18 -42.35 -8.39
CA SER A 70 -39.51 -41.72 -8.43
C SER A 70 -40.67 -42.65 -8.08
N PHE A 71 -40.47 -43.99 -8.07
CA PHE A 71 -41.50 -44.99 -7.80
C PHE A 71 -41.48 -45.51 -6.37
N ILE A 72 -40.39 -45.31 -5.66
CA ILE A 72 -40.22 -45.69 -4.24
C ILE A 72 -40.73 -44.56 -3.36
N THR A 73 -41.53 -44.89 -2.37
CA THR A 73 -42.11 -43.90 -1.45
C THR A 73 -41.64 -44.16 -0.01
N LEU A 74 -41.54 -43.11 0.79
CA LEU A 74 -41.34 -43.25 2.21
C LEU A 74 -42.60 -43.77 2.89
N LYS A 75 -42.53 -45.00 3.44
CA LYS A 75 -43.65 -45.61 4.20
C LYS A 75 -43.76 -45.09 5.61
N THR A 76 -42.65 -45.03 6.33
CA THR A 76 -42.60 -44.55 7.71
C THR A 76 -41.32 -43.76 7.98
N LEU A 77 -41.46 -42.69 8.78
CA LEU A 77 -40.37 -42.01 9.43
C LEU A 77 -40.68 -41.95 10.94
N THR A 78 -39.88 -42.63 11.73
CA THR A 78 -40.07 -42.75 13.18
C THR A 78 -38.75 -42.57 13.92
N ASP A 79 -38.80 -42.30 15.19
CA ASP A 79 -37.63 -42.39 16.03
C ASP A 79 -37.90 -43.23 17.30
N SER A 80 -36.87 -43.64 18.01
CA SER A 80 -36.96 -44.50 19.18
C SER A 80 -37.56 -43.80 20.42
N LYS A 81 -37.84 -42.49 20.34
CA LYS A 81 -38.51 -41.71 21.36
C LYS A 81 -39.96 -41.39 21.09
N GLY A 82 -40.46 -41.78 19.91
CA GLY A 82 -41.84 -41.61 19.51
C GLY A 82 -42.23 -40.20 19.14
N ASN A 83 -41.26 -39.37 18.75
CA ASN A 83 -41.52 -38.00 18.25
C ASN A 83 -42.32 -38.10 16.94
N SER A 84 -43.24 -37.14 16.75
CA SER A 84 -44.14 -37.11 15.55
C SER A 84 -43.54 -36.24 14.45
N TYR A 85 -43.15 -36.86 13.36
CA TYR A 85 -42.59 -36.17 12.19
C TYR A 85 -43.70 -35.70 11.25
N LYS A 86 -43.63 -34.42 10.84
CA LYS A 86 -44.52 -33.80 9.86
C LYS A 86 -43.70 -33.50 8.59
N LEU A 87 -44.31 -33.69 7.43
CA LEU A 87 -43.72 -33.29 6.15
C LEU A 87 -43.65 -31.75 6.08
N ALA A 88 -42.48 -31.21 5.82
CA ALA A 88 -42.32 -29.79 5.48
C ALA A 88 -42.42 -29.59 3.96
N VAL A 89 -41.60 -30.29 3.20
CA VAL A 89 -41.59 -30.19 1.74
C VAL A 89 -41.06 -31.50 1.17
N SER A 90 -41.60 -31.91 0.00
CA SER A 90 -41.10 -33.06 -0.75
C SER A 90 -41.00 -32.68 -2.23
N TYR A 91 -40.04 -33.31 -2.90
CA TYR A 91 -39.90 -33.26 -4.35
C TYR A 91 -39.65 -34.65 -4.90
N VAL A 92 -40.44 -35.03 -5.84
CA VAL A 92 -40.29 -36.29 -6.60
C VAL A 92 -40.04 -35.94 -8.04
N ASP A 93 -38.89 -36.31 -8.54
CA ASP A 93 -38.59 -36.08 -9.96
C ASP A 93 -39.03 -37.28 -10.82
N SER A 94 -39.54 -36.97 -12.01
CA SER A 94 -39.93 -38.00 -13.00
C SER A 94 -38.73 -38.79 -13.54
N THR A 95 -37.49 -38.32 -13.33
CA THR A 95 -36.25 -38.95 -13.80
C THR A 95 -35.55 -39.82 -12.76
N GLY A 96 -35.91 -39.75 -11.46
CA GLY A 96 -35.39 -40.68 -10.48
C GLY A 96 -35.14 -40.08 -9.09
N ILE A 97 -34.71 -38.84 -8.97
CA ILE A 97 -34.35 -38.23 -7.69
C ILE A 97 -35.60 -37.86 -6.87
N THR A 98 -35.63 -38.28 -5.61
CA THR A 98 -36.64 -37.87 -4.63
C THR A 98 -35.96 -37.35 -3.36
N GLN A 99 -36.41 -36.22 -2.85
CA GLN A 99 -35.97 -35.69 -1.57
C GLN A 99 -37.14 -35.11 -0.79
N ALA A 100 -37.14 -35.27 0.55
CA ALA A 100 -38.11 -34.66 1.43
C ALA A 100 -37.49 -34.17 2.71
N ILE A 101 -38.00 -33.03 3.22
CA ILE A 101 -37.70 -32.52 4.54
C ILE A 101 -38.88 -32.75 5.48
N TYR A 102 -38.62 -33.37 6.62
CA TYR A 102 -39.55 -33.58 7.71
C TYR A 102 -39.09 -32.86 8.98
N TYR A 103 -40.00 -32.54 9.87
CA TYR A 103 -39.67 -31.94 11.15
C TYR A 103 -40.57 -32.48 12.28
N ALA A 104 -40.01 -32.59 13.47
CA ALA A 104 -40.73 -32.93 14.69
C ALA A 104 -40.51 -31.81 15.75
N PRO A 105 -41.52 -30.93 15.95
CA PRO A 105 -41.43 -29.90 16.97
C PRO A 105 -41.64 -30.45 18.39
N ASN A 106 -41.10 -29.79 19.39
CA ASN A 106 -41.27 -30.13 20.81
C ASN A 106 -40.91 -31.58 21.13
N ILE A 107 -39.73 -32.03 20.70
CA ILE A 107 -39.25 -33.39 20.88
C ILE A 107 -39.12 -33.75 22.38
N VAL A 108 -39.17 -35.05 22.66
CA VAL A 108 -38.93 -35.64 23.99
C VAL A 108 -37.41 -35.70 24.24
N ALA A 109 -36.97 -35.38 25.47
CA ALA A 109 -35.57 -35.52 25.86
C ALA A 109 -35.02 -36.93 25.66
N ALA A 110 -33.77 -37.03 25.23
CA ALA A 110 -33.07 -38.29 25.07
C ALA A 110 -31.62 -38.16 25.58
N ALA A 111 -31.09 -39.21 26.23
CA ALA A 111 -29.67 -39.30 26.49
C ALA A 111 -28.87 -39.45 25.19
N ALA A 112 -27.58 -39.12 25.22
CA ALA A 112 -26.69 -39.30 24.08
C ALA A 112 -26.75 -40.74 23.53
N GLY A 113 -26.90 -40.91 22.21
CA GLY A 113 -27.04 -42.19 21.54
C GLY A 113 -28.40 -42.93 21.75
N ALA A 114 -29.34 -42.33 22.48
CA ALA A 114 -30.60 -43.00 22.83
C ALA A 114 -31.79 -42.67 21.93
N ASN A 115 -31.65 -41.76 20.99
CA ASN A 115 -32.64 -41.48 19.96
C ASN A 115 -32.12 -41.81 18.57
N ARG A 116 -32.77 -42.80 17.91
CA ARG A 116 -32.45 -43.27 16.56
C ARG A 116 -33.62 -42.99 15.65
N VAL A 117 -33.39 -42.21 14.62
CA VAL A 117 -34.36 -41.97 13.56
C VAL A 117 -34.25 -43.12 12.56
N THR A 118 -35.37 -43.63 12.11
CA THR A 118 -35.49 -44.73 11.14
C THR A 118 -36.50 -44.34 10.07
N ALA A 119 -36.04 -44.35 8.82
CA ALA A 119 -36.88 -44.20 7.65
C ALA A 119 -37.04 -45.56 6.96
N THR A 120 -38.27 -45.93 6.59
CA THR A 120 -38.56 -47.17 5.85
C THR A 120 -39.18 -46.79 4.51
N LEU A 121 -38.55 -47.17 3.44
CA LEU A 121 -38.96 -46.97 2.06
C LEU A 121 -39.86 -48.14 1.60
N SER A 122 -40.58 -47.96 0.50
CA SER A 122 -41.48 -49.01 -0.05
C SER A 122 -40.74 -50.18 -0.67
N ALA A 123 -39.52 -49.97 -1.10
CA ALA A 123 -38.57 -50.97 -1.59
C ALA A 123 -37.14 -50.52 -1.36
N SER A 124 -36.17 -51.41 -1.58
CA SER A 124 -34.74 -51.03 -1.59
C SER A 124 -34.44 -50.06 -2.74
N THR A 125 -33.64 -49.10 -2.50
CA THR A 125 -33.13 -48.13 -3.47
C THR A 125 -31.62 -47.95 -3.27
N ASP A 126 -30.91 -47.54 -4.30
CA ASP A 126 -29.47 -47.26 -4.21
C ASP A 126 -29.25 -45.87 -3.62
N TRP A 127 -28.19 -45.80 -2.85
CA TRP A 127 -27.69 -44.55 -2.22
C TRP A 127 -28.77 -43.72 -1.50
N PRO A 128 -29.66 -44.30 -0.68
CA PRO A 128 -30.57 -43.49 0.11
C PRO A 128 -29.79 -42.77 1.20
N ASP A 129 -30.05 -41.49 1.37
CA ASP A 129 -29.40 -40.58 2.29
C ASP A 129 -30.35 -40.13 3.38
N LEU A 130 -29.89 -40.08 4.64
CA LEU A 130 -30.68 -39.62 5.79
C LEU A 130 -29.82 -38.69 6.62
N ARG A 131 -30.19 -37.42 6.71
CA ARG A 131 -29.56 -36.35 7.52
C ARG A 131 -30.52 -35.96 8.62
N ILE A 132 -30.08 -36.06 9.89
CA ILE A 132 -30.88 -35.76 11.06
C ILE A 132 -30.23 -34.62 11.86
N LEU A 133 -30.99 -33.57 12.12
CA LEU A 133 -30.52 -32.37 12.80
C LEU A 133 -31.45 -32.04 13.99
N GLU A 134 -30.89 -31.35 15.00
CA GLU A 134 -31.63 -30.83 16.13
C GLU A 134 -31.44 -29.34 16.28
N TYR A 135 -32.50 -28.61 16.52
CA TYR A 135 -32.53 -27.17 16.76
C TYR A 135 -33.28 -26.82 18.01
N SER A 136 -32.80 -25.81 18.74
CA SER A 136 -33.51 -25.21 19.88
C SER A 136 -34.13 -23.87 19.46
N GLY A 137 -35.20 -23.46 20.16
CA GLY A 137 -35.83 -22.15 19.98
C GLY A 137 -36.76 -22.03 18.77
N VAL A 138 -37.02 -23.09 18.03
CA VAL A 138 -37.95 -23.14 16.89
C VAL A 138 -38.95 -24.28 17.03
N ASN A 139 -40.18 -24.08 16.56
CA ASN A 139 -41.22 -25.11 16.65
C ASN A 139 -42.27 -25.04 15.54
N THR A 140 -42.32 -24.04 14.72
CA THR A 140 -43.40 -23.81 13.73
C THR A 140 -42.82 -23.58 12.35
N LEU A 141 -43.33 -24.35 11.36
CA LEU A 141 -43.00 -24.15 9.95
C LEU A 141 -43.68 -22.90 9.40
N ASP A 142 -42.94 -22.04 8.68
CA ASP A 142 -43.51 -20.90 7.96
C ASP A 142 -43.66 -21.16 6.45
N LYS A 143 -42.55 -21.29 5.74
CA LYS A 143 -42.53 -21.40 4.26
C LYS A 143 -41.64 -22.54 3.79
N THR A 144 -41.90 -22.97 2.56
CA THR A 144 -41.07 -23.96 1.89
C THR A 144 -40.93 -23.66 0.41
N ALA A 145 -39.81 -24.07 -0.17
CA ALA A 145 -39.57 -24.09 -1.61
C ALA A 145 -38.82 -25.35 -1.99
N SER A 146 -38.94 -25.76 -3.24
CA SER A 146 -38.12 -26.81 -3.81
C SER A 146 -37.96 -26.61 -5.33
N ALA A 147 -36.77 -26.95 -5.83
CA ALA A 147 -36.47 -26.93 -7.26
C ALA A 147 -35.43 -27.98 -7.60
N LYS A 148 -35.32 -28.29 -8.89
CA LYS A 148 -34.28 -29.14 -9.45
C LYS A 148 -33.49 -28.43 -10.55
N GLY A 149 -32.36 -28.99 -10.88
CA GLY A 149 -31.54 -28.49 -11.98
C GLY A 149 -30.31 -29.35 -12.25
N THR A 150 -29.52 -28.87 -13.21
CA THR A 150 -28.21 -29.43 -13.59
C THR A 150 -27.13 -28.33 -13.69
N THR A 151 -27.38 -27.20 -13.05
CA THR A 151 -26.47 -26.06 -13.06
C THR A 151 -25.41 -26.21 -11.97
N THR A 152 -24.30 -25.44 -12.10
CA THR A 152 -23.25 -25.39 -11.08
C THR A 152 -23.67 -24.67 -9.78
N THR A 153 -24.92 -24.27 -9.69
CA THR A 153 -25.52 -23.71 -8.46
C THR A 153 -26.88 -24.40 -8.27
N ALA A 154 -27.00 -25.21 -7.24
CA ALA A 154 -28.28 -25.68 -6.77
C ALA A 154 -29.04 -24.53 -6.09
N SER A 155 -30.35 -24.44 -6.33
CA SER A 155 -31.19 -23.37 -5.79
C SER A 155 -32.58 -23.87 -5.46
N SER A 156 -33.01 -23.75 -4.21
CA SER A 156 -34.33 -24.21 -3.75
C SER A 156 -35.52 -23.47 -4.37
N GLY A 157 -35.29 -22.37 -5.08
CA GLY A 157 -36.27 -21.32 -5.30
C GLY A 157 -36.48 -20.45 -4.07
N SER A 158 -37.16 -19.32 -4.25
CA SER A 158 -37.25 -18.29 -3.22
C SER A 158 -38.55 -18.35 -2.44
N VAL A 159 -38.49 -18.05 -1.14
CA VAL A 159 -39.67 -17.83 -0.26
C VAL A 159 -39.59 -16.49 0.42
N THR A 160 -40.75 -15.88 0.68
CA THR A 160 -40.84 -14.70 1.53
C THR A 160 -41.26 -15.13 2.92
N THR A 161 -40.39 -14.94 3.92
CA THR A 161 -40.65 -15.27 5.32
C THR A 161 -41.72 -14.35 5.92
N THR A 162 -42.53 -14.87 6.87
CA THR A 162 -43.60 -14.09 7.49
C THR A 162 -43.22 -13.53 8.88
N GLN A 163 -42.13 -14.04 9.46
CA GLN A 163 -41.62 -13.62 10.76
C GLN A 163 -40.22 -13.00 10.61
N ALA A 164 -39.86 -12.10 11.52
CA ALA A 164 -38.55 -11.47 11.47
C ALA A 164 -37.41 -12.42 11.86
N ASP A 165 -37.68 -13.29 12.83
CA ASP A 165 -36.68 -14.22 13.36
C ASP A 165 -37.05 -15.63 12.90
N GLU A 166 -36.33 -16.15 11.93
CA GLU A 166 -36.56 -17.48 11.36
C GLU A 166 -35.25 -18.25 11.14
N LEU A 167 -35.35 -19.56 11.35
CA LEU A 167 -34.36 -20.54 10.90
C LEU A 167 -34.69 -20.93 9.45
N LEU A 168 -33.75 -20.72 8.56
CA LEU A 168 -33.78 -21.21 7.17
C LEU A 168 -33.00 -22.52 7.11
N PHE A 169 -33.65 -23.63 6.77
CA PHE A 169 -33.01 -24.93 6.61
C PHE A 169 -33.03 -25.34 5.15
N GLY A 170 -31.83 -25.47 4.55
CA GLY A 170 -31.60 -25.93 3.19
C GLY A 170 -31.15 -27.39 3.14
N ALA A 171 -31.61 -28.14 2.14
CA ALA A 171 -31.12 -29.48 1.84
C ALA A 171 -30.96 -29.70 0.34
N VAL A 172 -29.84 -30.31 -0.05
CA VAL A 172 -29.57 -30.69 -1.44
C VAL A 172 -29.28 -32.16 -1.51
N TYR A 173 -29.90 -32.85 -2.46
CA TYR A 173 -29.59 -34.23 -2.86
C TYR A 173 -29.16 -34.24 -4.31
N THR A 174 -28.03 -34.91 -4.64
CA THR A 174 -27.41 -34.78 -5.96
C THR A 174 -26.73 -36.07 -6.44
N TYR A 175 -26.59 -36.21 -7.76
CA TYR A 175 -25.72 -37.21 -8.38
C TYR A 175 -24.26 -36.72 -8.55
N GLY A 176 -24.00 -35.48 -8.23
CA GLY A 176 -22.69 -34.84 -8.38
C GLY A 176 -22.00 -34.57 -7.05
N THR A 177 -21.06 -33.62 -7.10
CA THR A 177 -20.31 -33.17 -5.94
C THR A 177 -20.80 -31.78 -5.51
N THR A 178 -21.09 -31.64 -4.23
CA THR A 178 -21.34 -30.34 -3.60
C THR A 178 -19.98 -29.69 -3.27
N ASN A 179 -19.79 -28.43 -3.66
CA ASN A 179 -18.57 -27.67 -3.41
C ASN A 179 -18.72 -26.65 -2.26
N GLY A 180 -19.82 -26.74 -1.52
CA GLY A 180 -20.08 -25.94 -0.33
C GLY A 180 -21.45 -25.25 -0.30
N PRO A 181 -21.81 -24.69 0.86
CA PRO A 181 -23.09 -24.03 1.11
C PRO A 181 -23.20 -22.70 0.37
N GLY A 182 -24.43 -22.19 0.27
CA GLY A 182 -24.71 -20.86 -0.24
C GLY A 182 -24.19 -19.74 0.66
N SER A 183 -24.03 -18.55 0.08
CA SER A 183 -23.63 -17.36 0.83
C SER A 183 -24.66 -17.04 1.92
N GLY A 184 -24.21 -16.91 3.18
CA GLY A 184 -25.02 -16.72 4.38
C GLY A 184 -25.32 -18.01 5.11
N TYR A 185 -25.35 -19.16 4.42
CA TYR A 185 -25.62 -20.46 5.01
C TYR A 185 -24.38 -21.13 5.60
N THR A 186 -24.58 -21.88 6.66
CA THR A 186 -23.58 -22.74 7.30
C THR A 186 -23.83 -24.19 6.93
N SER A 187 -22.87 -24.90 6.34
CA SER A 187 -22.94 -26.34 6.17
C SER A 187 -22.98 -27.03 7.52
N ARG A 188 -23.99 -27.90 7.75
CA ARG A 188 -24.12 -28.70 8.95
C ARG A 188 -23.64 -30.14 8.76
N VAL A 189 -23.88 -30.66 7.60
CA VAL A 189 -23.33 -31.94 7.15
C VAL A 189 -23.29 -31.96 5.64
N GLU A 190 -22.20 -32.46 5.11
CA GLU A 190 -22.07 -32.95 3.75
C GLU A 190 -21.77 -34.45 3.87
N THR A 191 -22.58 -35.25 3.22
CA THR A 191 -22.51 -36.70 3.35
C THR A 191 -21.40 -37.30 2.46
N GLY A 192 -21.11 -38.58 2.63
CA GLY A 192 -20.07 -39.26 1.86
C GLY A 192 -20.35 -39.36 0.37
N ASP A 193 -21.57 -39.14 -0.06
CA ASP A 193 -22.06 -39.06 -1.44
C ASP A 193 -22.35 -37.60 -1.87
N SER A 194 -21.88 -36.62 -1.09
CA SER A 194 -21.94 -35.21 -1.39
C SER A 194 -23.30 -34.51 -1.27
N ASP A 195 -24.24 -35.11 -0.53
CA ASP A 195 -25.52 -34.47 -0.19
C ASP A 195 -25.35 -33.49 0.95
N LEU A 196 -25.93 -32.30 0.84
CA LEU A 196 -25.71 -31.18 1.78
C LEU A 196 -26.96 -30.90 2.63
N ALA A 197 -26.74 -30.65 3.93
CA ALA A 197 -27.70 -29.91 4.78
C ALA A 197 -27.03 -28.65 5.34
N GLU A 198 -27.68 -27.51 5.16
CA GLU A 198 -27.20 -26.18 5.52
C GLU A 198 -28.27 -25.39 6.25
N ASP A 199 -27.89 -24.38 7.01
CA ASP A 199 -28.83 -23.47 7.65
C ASP A 199 -28.30 -22.03 7.77
N GLU A 200 -29.25 -21.13 7.97
CA GLU A 200 -29.04 -19.73 8.29
C GLU A 200 -30.12 -19.24 9.25
N VAL A 201 -29.79 -18.37 10.20
CA VAL A 201 -30.79 -17.67 11.02
C VAL A 201 -30.91 -16.24 10.53
N VAL A 202 -32.10 -15.84 10.13
CA VAL A 202 -32.38 -14.50 9.61
C VAL A 202 -33.21 -13.69 10.60
N PHE A 203 -33.03 -12.38 10.64
CA PHE A 203 -33.58 -11.46 11.62
C PHE A 203 -34.56 -10.45 11.03
N THR A 204 -34.85 -10.58 9.74
CA THR A 204 -35.81 -9.71 9.03
C THR A 204 -36.69 -10.55 8.12
N THR A 205 -37.96 -10.15 7.96
CA THR A 205 -38.78 -10.68 6.87
C THR A 205 -38.17 -10.33 5.53
N GLY A 206 -38.04 -11.28 4.62
CA GLY A 206 -37.40 -11.05 3.34
C GLY A 206 -37.60 -12.20 2.36
N LEU A 207 -37.06 -12.02 1.18
CA LEU A 207 -37.00 -13.05 0.15
C LEU A 207 -35.70 -13.86 0.31
N TYR A 208 -35.84 -15.14 0.66
CA TYR A 208 -34.70 -16.02 0.92
C TYR A 208 -34.68 -17.25 0.01
N THR A 209 -33.48 -17.75 -0.25
CA THR A 209 -33.26 -18.90 -1.14
C THR A 209 -32.06 -19.69 -0.63
N ALA A 210 -32.22 -20.99 -0.37
CA ALA A 210 -31.08 -21.86 -0.13
C ALA A 210 -30.37 -22.16 -1.45
N LYS A 211 -29.05 -22.09 -1.46
CA LYS A 211 -28.21 -22.33 -2.64
C LYS A 211 -26.96 -23.12 -2.22
N ALA A 212 -26.47 -23.97 -3.10
CA ALA A 212 -25.22 -24.67 -2.93
C ALA A 212 -24.40 -24.61 -4.22
N SER A 213 -23.09 -24.59 -4.08
CA SER A 213 -22.17 -24.68 -5.23
C SER A 213 -22.01 -26.16 -5.62
N MET A 214 -22.11 -26.49 -6.92
CA MET A 214 -22.18 -27.84 -7.47
C MET A 214 -21.20 -28.04 -8.60
N ASP A 215 -20.95 -29.28 -8.99
CA ASP A 215 -20.19 -29.65 -10.19
C ASP A 215 -21.02 -29.65 -11.49
N GLY A 216 -22.32 -29.35 -11.41
CA GLY A 216 -23.21 -29.26 -12.57
C GLY A 216 -23.93 -30.59 -12.95
N GLN A 217 -23.93 -31.59 -12.07
CA GLN A 217 -24.77 -32.78 -12.20
C GLN A 217 -26.17 -32.48 -11.69
N GLU A 218 -27.10 -33.47 -11.86
CA GLU A 218 -28.50 -33.32 -11.46
C GLU A 218 -28.64 -33.20 -9.94
N TRP A 219 -29.48 -32.28 -9.50
CA TRP A 219 -29.76 -32.02 -8.09
C TRP A 219 -31.21 -31.64 -7.82
N VAL A 220 -31.63 -31.92 -6.59
CA VAL A 220 -32.85 -31.38 -5.98
C VAL A 220 -32.44 -30.55 -4.77
N ALA A 221 -32.85 -29.28 -4.71
CA ALA A 221 -32.61 -28.37 -3.61
C ALA A 221 -33.93 -27.95 -2.96
N GLN A 222 -33.98 -27.95 -1.64
CA GLN A 222 -35.16 -27.61 -0.84
C GLN A 222 -34.84 -26.63 0.26
N LEU A 223 -35.83 -25.80 0.61
CA LEU A 223 -35.76 -24.83 1.72
C LEU A 223 -37.04 -25.03 2.56
N ALA A 224 -36.84 -25.09 3.88
CA ALA A 224 -37.93 -24.99 4.87
C ALA A 224 -37.56 -23.93 5.89
N THR A 225 -38.51 -23.04 6.23
CA THR A 225 -38.25 -21.95 7.20
C THR A 225 -39.10 -22.16 8.45
N PHE A 226 -38.53 -21.88 9.62
CA PHE A 226 -39.14 -22.18 10.92
C PHE A 226 -38.98 -21.00 11.88
N TYR A 227 -40.04 -20.75 12.70
CA TYR A 227 -40.04 -19.73 13.75
C TYR A 227 -40.54 -20.29 15.09
N SER A 228 -40.49 -19.48 16.17
CA SER A 228 -40.96 -19.84 17.52
C SER A 228 -42.36 -19.24 17.79
N SER A 229 -43.35 -20.08 17.96
CA SER A 229 -44.69 -19.64 18.46
C SER A 229 -44.76 -19.81 19.99
N GLY A 230 -44.58 -18.67 20.72
CA GLY A 230 -44.59 -18.69 22.16
C GLY A 230 -46.00 -18.82 22.77
N THR A 231 -46.13 -19.62 23.83
CA THR A 231 -47.34 -19.70 24.67
C THR A 231 -47.14 -18.92 25.96
N GLY A 232 -47.96 -17.87 26.19
CA GLY A 232 -47.86 -16.97 27.33
C GLY A 232 -48.43 -17.53 28.65
N GLY A 233 -47.69 -17.28 29.71
CA GLY A 233 -48.17 -17.36 31.11
C GLY A 233 -48.07 -15.96 31.74
N THR A 234 -48.99 -15.56 32.57
CA THR A 234 -49.08 -14.26 33.25
C THR A 234 -47.89 -14.07 34.21
N THR A 235 -46.86 -13.39 33.73
CA THR A 235 -45.69 -13.01 34.53
C THR A 235 -45.85 -11.62 35.14
N LEU A 236 -45.24 -11.41 36.35
CA LEU A 236 -45.06 -10.09 36.92
C LEU A 236 -44.53 -9.10 35.86
N PRO A 237 -45.09 -7.89 35.68
CA PRO A 237 -44.61 -7.00 34.65
C PRO A 237 -43.14 -6.60 34.90
N ALA A 238 -42.34 -6.66 33.87
CA ALA A 238 -40.94 -6.22 33.94
C ALA A 238 -40.89 -4.72 34.28
N PRO A 239 -39.89 -4.28 35.04
CA PRO A 239 -39.65 -2.86 35.29
C PRO A 239 -39.51 -2.08 34.02
N THR A 240 -40.09 -0.87 33.96
CA THR A 240 -39.97 0.05 32.83
C THR A 240 -39.17 1.28 33.17
N GLY A 241 -38.77 2.07 32.18
CA GLY A 241 -38.08 3.33 32.42
C GLY A 241 -36.68 3.21 33.04
N LEU A 242 -36.02 2.04 32.90
CA LEU A 242 -34.64 1.89 33.37
C LEU A 242 -33.75 2.91 32.67
N THR A 243 -33.08 3.73 33.48
CA THR A 243 -32.06 4.72 33.06
C THR A 243 -30.78 4.50 33.82
N THR A 244 -29.71 4.87 33.20
CA THR A 244 -28.34 4.84 33.73
C THR A 244 -27.67 6.19 33.60
N SER A 245 -26.90 6.61 34.58
CA SER A 245 -26.08 7.81 34.54
C SER A 245 -24.70 7.56 35.08
N THR A 246 -23.71 8.01 34.35
CA THR A 246 -22.30 7.94 34.80
C THR A 246 -22.06 8.90 35.94
N ALA A 247 -21.47 8.41 37.02
CA ALA A 247 -21.15 9.23 38.20
C ALA A 247 -19.63 9.46 38.35
N SER A 248 -18.82 8.50 37.91
CA SER A 248 -17.36 8.60 37.98
C SER A 248 -16.67 7.55 37.11
N THR A 249 -15.35 7.42 37.26
CA THR A 249 -14.55 6.35 36.63
C THR A 249 -14.88 4.96 37.11
N SER A 250 -15.64 4.83 38.25
CA SER A 250 -15.91 3.54 38.89
C SER A 250 -17.32 3.39 39.43
N GLN A 251 -18.23 4.31 39.02
CA GLN A 251 -19.61 4.32 39.55
C GLN A 251 -20.62 4.69 38.48
N ILE A 252 -21.71 3.92 38.42
CA ILE A 252 -22.91 4.17 37.60
C ILE A 252 -24.13 4.13 38.52
N ASN A 253 -25.02 5.13 38.38
CA ASN A 253 -26.32 5.14 39.09
C ASN A 253 -27.42 4.68 38.14
N LEU A 254 -28.32 3.86 38.66
CA LEU A 254 -29.47 3.33 37.96
C LEU A 254 -30.76 3.82 38.63
N SER A 255 -31.79 4.07 37.80
CA SER A 255 -33.15 4.27 38.32
C SER A 255 -34.18 3.68 37.33
N TRP A 256 -35.33 3.23 37.87
CA TRP A 256 -36.40 2.62 37.07
C TRP A 256 -37.77 2.91 37.68
N THR A 257 -38.81 2.64 36.89
CA THR A 257 -40.22 2.79 37.35
C THR A 257 -40.65 1.52 38.12
N ALA A 258 -41.30 1.68 39.20
CA ALA A 258 -41.84 0.56 40.01
C ALA A 258 -42.79 -0.31 39.17
N SER A 259 -42.61 -1.63 39.25
CA SER A 259 -43.54 -2.61 38.67
C SER A 259 -44.67 -2.91 39.64
N SER A 260 -45.91 -2.92 39.13
CA SER A 260 -47.08 -3.23 39.92
C SER A 260 -47.02 -4.66 40.48
N GLY A 261 -47.16 -4.81 41.81
CA GLY A 261 -47.07 -6.09 42.48
C GLY A 261 -45.66 -6.58 42.82
N ALA A 262 -44.63 -5.81 42.52
CA ALA A 262 -43.25 -6.09 42.95
C ALA A 262 -43.02 -5.72 44.40
N THR A 263 -42.30 -6.59 45.14
CA THR A 263 -41.86 -6.33 46.53
C THR A 263 -40.35 -6.01 46.57
N SER A 264 -39.64 -6.40 45.54
CA SER A 264 -38.20 -6.11 45.41
C SER A 264 -37.75 -6.23 43.94
N TYR A 265 -36.46 -5.90 43.69
CA TYR A 265 -35.87 -5.96 42.37
C TYR A 265 -34.53 -6.66 42.42
N ASN A 266 -34.20 -7.34 41.32
CA ASN A 266 -32.83 -7.82 41.06
C ASN A 266 -32.21 -6.96 39.96
N VAL A 267 -30.99 -6.49 40.19
CA VAL A 267 -30.20 -5.73 39.22
C VAL A 267 -29.17 -6.65 38.63
N LEU A 268 -29.15 -6.72 37.30
CA LEU A 268 -28.21 -7.55 36.56
C LEU A 268 -27.38 -6.70 35.65
N ARG A 269 -26.13 -7.11 35.43
CA ARG A 269 -25.14 -6.37 34.68
C ARG A 269 -24.42 -7.27 33.69
N SER A 270 -24.03 -6.68 32.53
CA SER A 270 -23.12 -7.27 31.58
C SER A 270 -22.12 -6.21 31.07
N THR A 271 -21.01 -6.63 30.52
CA THR A 271 -20.12 -5.80 29.69
C THR A 271 -20.38 -6.00 28.21
N THR A 272 -21.27 -6.91 27.84
CA THR A 272 -21.68 -7.19 26.45
C THR A 272 -23.14 -6.77 26.26
N SER A 273 -23.44 -6.05 25.19
CA SER A 273 -24.81 -5.71 24.81
C SER A 273 -25.64 -6.97 24.60
N GLY A 274 -26.84 -7.03 25.21
CA GLY A 274 -27.71 -8.20 25.14
C GLY A 274 -27.39 -9.32 26.13
N GLY A 275 -26.30 -9.22 26.89
CA GLY A 275 -25.91 -10.22 27.91
C GLY A 275 -24.76 -11.15 27.46
N PRO A 276 -24.50 -12.26 28.16
CA PRO A 276 -25.23 -12.72 29.34
C PRO A 276 -25.11 -11.76 30.55
N TYR A 277 -26.22 -11.60 31.29
CA TYR A 277 -26.27 -10.74 32.48
C TYR A 277 -26.00 -11.52 33.73
N THR A 278 -25.18 -10.97 34.60
CA THR A 278 -24.91 -11.51 35.95
C THR A 278 -25.62 -10.64 37.00
N SER A 279 -26.27 -11.25 37.96
CA SER A 279 -26.89 -10.56 39.08
C SER A 279 -25.82 -9.90 39.94
N ILE A 280 -25.94 -8.59 40.15
CA ILE A 280 -25.04 -7.78 40.99
C ILE A 280 -25.70 -7.32 42.30
N ALA A 281 -27.03 -7.36 42.35
CA ALA A 281 -27.81 -7.10 43.52
C ALA A 281 -29.16 -7.85 43.45
N SER A 282 -29.63 -8.37 44.57
CA SER A 282 -30.94 -9.00 44.68
C SER A 282 -31.67 -8.47 45.92
N GLY A 283 -33.01 -8.48 45.87
CA GLY A 283 -33.83 -8.00 46.96
C GLY A 283 -33.75 -6.48 47.18
N VAL A 284 -33.43 -5.71 46.19
CA VAL A 284 -33.41 -4.21 46.20
C VAL A 284 -34.85 -3.73 46.39
N ILE A 285 -35.15 -3.04 47.48
CA ILE A 285 -36.50 -2.55 47.78
C ILE A 285 -36.77 -1.14 47.27
N THR A 286 -35.76 -0.47 46.72
CA THR A 286 -35.86 0.85 46.08
C THR A 286 -35.92 0.72 44.55
N THR A 287 -36.34 1.78 43.89
CA THR A 287 -36.35 1.87 42.43
C THR A 287 -35.06 2.54 41.86
N SER A 288 -34.00 2.44 42.65
CA SER A 288 -32.69 2.94 42.29
C SER A 288 -31.59 2.06 42.85
N TYR A 289 -30.44 2.04 42.17
CA TYR A 289 -29.25 1.29 42.59
C TYR A 289 -27.98 2.00 42.17
N THR A 290 -27.01 2.03 43.07
CA THR A 290 -25.67 2.58 42.78
C THR A 290 -24.69 1.43 42.61
N ASN A 291 -24.17 1.25 41.43
CA ASN A 291 -23.16 0.24 41.12
C ASN A 291 -21.76 0.87 41.19
N THR A 292 -20.94 0.39 42.11
CA THR A 292 -19.57 0.86 42.36
C THR A 292 -18.54 -0.22 42.07
N GLY A 293 -17.24 0.14 42.08
CA GLY A 293 -16.12 -0.79 41.82
C GLY A 293 -16.04 -1.20 40.37
N LEU A 294 -16.48 -0.33 39.47
CA LEU A 294 -16.44 -0.51 38.00
C LEU A 294 -15.07 -0.17 37.44
N SER A 295 -14.73 -0.74 36.28
CA SER A 295 -13.55 -0.36 35.53
C SER A 295 -13.81 0.95 34.76
N ALA A 296 -12.83 1.82 34.69
CA ALA A 296 -12.92 3.09 33.97
C ALA A 296 -13.04 2.84 32.46
N GLY A 297 -13.68 3.76 31.75
CA GLY A 297 -13.82 3.75 30.29
C GLY A 297 -14.55 2.51 29.74
N THR A 298 -15.39 1.90 30.56
CA THR A 298 -16.04 0.63 30.23
C THR A 298 -17.55 0.83 30.14
N THR A 299 -18.15 0.36 29.07
CA THR A 299 -19.61 0.38 28.91
C THR A 299 -20.20 -0.80 29.64
N TYR A 300 -21.17 -0.50 30.51
CA TYR A 300 -21.95 -1.49 31.24
C TYR A 300 -23.40 -1.46 30.80
N TYR A 301 -23.95 -2.64 30.65
CA TYR A 301 -25.32 -2.89 30.22
C TYR A 301 -26.08 -3.46 31.43
N TYR A 302 -27.26 -2.93 31.67
CA TYR A 302 -28.07 -3.30 32.85
C TYR A 302 -29.48 -3.67 32.41
N VAL A 303 -30.02 -4.65 33.12
CA VAL A 303 -31.44 -4.98 33.14
C VAL A 303 -31.88 -5.17 34.58
N VAL A 304 -33.15 -4.96 34.84
CA VAL A 304 -33.74 -5.11 36.16
C VAL A 304 -34.95 -6.05 36.08
N GLN A 305 -35.09 -6.94 37.04
CA GLN A 305 -36.21 -7.82 37.17
C GLN A 305 -37.00 -7.44 38.43
N ALA A 306 -38.32 -7.43 38.35
CA ALA A 306 -39.19 -7.31 39.48
C ALA A 306 -39.37 -8.69 40.13
N ALA A 307 -39.46 -8.75 41.47
CA ALA A 307 -39.66 -9.98 42.24
C ALA A 307 -40.74 -9.79 43.31
N ASN A 308 -41.46 -10.85 43.58
CA ASN A 308 -42.38 -10.98 44.72
C ASN A 308 -42.45 -12.45 45.15
N SER A 309 -43.33 -12.80 46.10
CA SER A 309 -43.47 -14.15 46.63
C SER A 309 -43.93 -15.19 45.62
N THR A 310 -44.44 -14.76 44.45
CA THR A 310 -44.97 -15.67 43.41
C THR A 310 -43.98 -15.92 42.27
N GLY A 311 -42.90 -15.13 42.16
CA GLY A 311 -41.86 -15.31 41.14
C GLY A 311 -41.19 -14.01 40.72
N MET A 312 -40.46 -14.09 39.61
CA MET A 312 -39.72 -12.98 39.02
C MET A 312 -40.27 -12.62 37.64
N SER A 313 -40.18 -11.35 37.29
CA SER A 313 -40.49 -10.85 35.94
C SER A 313 -39.39 -11.24 34.96
N GLY A 314 -39.69 -11.07 33.67
CA GLY A 314 -38.64 -10.94 32.65
C GLY A 314 -37.74 -9.70 32.92
N ASN A 315 -36.69 -9.58 32.17
CA ASN A 315 -35.80 -8.43 32.21
C ASN A 315 -36.56 -7.16 31.76
N SER A 316 -36.23 -6.01 32.34
CA SER A 316 -36.54 -4.69 31.76
C SER A 316 -35.91 -4.52 30.38
N SER A 317 -36.33 -3.51 29.64
CA SER A 317 -35.50 -3.02 28.53
C SER A 317 -34.10 -2.72 29.05
N GLN A 318 -33.09 -3.03 28.23
CA GLN A 318 -31.68 -2.74 28.54
C GLN A 318 -31.44 -1.22 28.61
N ALA A 319 -30.69 -0.80 29.61
CA ALA A 319 -30.06 0.52 29.63
C ALA A 319 -28.55 0.37 29.73
N SER A 320 -27.81 1.30 29.16
CA SER A 320 -26.36 1.27 29.21
C SER A 320 -25.77 2.67 29.34
N THR A 321 -24.62 2.72 29.96
CA THR A 321 -23.75 3.90 30.00
C THR A 321 -22.30 3.49 30.18
N THR A 322 -21.39 4.37 29.81
CA THR A 322 -19.96 4.14 29.97
C THR A 322 -19.46 4.88 31.19
N THR A 323 -18.61 4.26 32.02
CA THR A 323 -17.88 4.95 33.10
C THR A 323 -16.87 5.93 32.46
N VAL A 324 -16.60 7.05 33.12
CA VAL A 324 -15.59 7.99 32.65
C VAL A 324 -14.24 7.26 32.51
N ALA A 325 -13.50 7.52 31.42
CA ALA A 325 -12.16 7.01 31.23
C ALA A 325 -11.21 7.47 32.36
N ALA A 326 -10.19 6.70 32.65
CA ALA A 326 -9.13 7.14 33.56
C ALA A 326 -8.39 8.35 32.98
N ALA A 327 -7.87 9.21 33.85
CA ALA A 327 -6.99 10.28 33.42
C ALA A 327 -5.77 9.69 32.68
N PRO A 328 -5.33 10.26 31.55
CA PRO A 328 -4.17 9.78 30.84
C PRO A 328 -2.92 9.75 31.73
N ALA A 329 -2.14 8.69 31.61
CA ALA A 329 -0.88 8.53 32.33
C ALA A 329 0.32 8.73 31.40
N GLY A 330 1.50 8.92 31.95
CA GLY A 330 2.75 8.98 31.22
C GLY A 330 2.87 10.20 30.28
N LEU A 331 2.14 11.30 30.55
CA LEU A 331 2.29 12.52 29.75
C LEU A 331 3.73 13.00 29.78
N THR A 332 4.29 13.17 28.59
CA THR A 332 5.59 13.78 28.37
C THR A 332 5.44 15.02 27.51
N ALA A 333 6.33 15.96 27.67
CA ALA A 333 6.44 17.17 26.83
C ALA A 333 7.89 17.31 26.39
N THR A 334 8.14 17.40 25.09
CA THR A 334 9.48 17.53 24.52
C THR A 334 9.52 18.73 23.58
N ALA A 335 10.37 19.69 23.88
CA ALA A 335 10.59 20.82 23.01
C ALA A 335 11.44 20.41 21.80
N VAL A 336 10.90 20.57 20.60
CA VAL A 336 11.57 20.21 19.33
C VAL A 336 12.08 21.45 18.59
N SER A 337 11.54 22.61 18.91
CA SER A 337 12.00 23.88 18.31
C SER A 337 11.71 25.08 19.25
N GLY A 338 12.02 26.27 18.78
CA GLY A 338 11.64 27.51 19.48
C GLY A 338 10.14 27.81 19.44
N SER A 339 9.38 27.10 18.62
CA SER A 339 7.95 27.36 18.44
C SER A 339 7.07 26.10 18.53
N GLN A 340 7.66 24.93 18.89
CA GLN A 340 6.93 23.66 18.95
C GLN A 340 7.36 22.81 20.14
N ILE A 341 6.37 22.25 20.80
CA ILE A 341 6.51 21.21 21.82
C ILE A 341 5.66 20.02 21.41
N ASN A 342 6.25 18.84 21.38
CA ASN A 342 5.54 17.58 21.15
C ASN A 342 5.15 16.96 22.48
N LEU A 343 3.92 16.48 22.54
CA LEU A 343 3.34 15.78 23.69
C LEU A 343 3.07 14.33 23.32
N SER A 344 3.28 13.43 24.27
CA SER A 344 2.79 12.05 24.15
C SER A 344 2.32 11.54 25.52
N TRP A 345 1.37 10.60 25.49
CA TRP A 345 0.76 10.01 26.68
C TRP A 345 0.30 8.58 26.41
N MET A 346 0.04 7.84 27.47
CA MET A 346 -0.51 6.49 27.34
C MET A 346 -2.02 6.55 27.06
N ALA A 347 -2.50 5.66 26.20
CA ALA A 347 -3.92 5.54 25.92
C ALA A 347 -4.70 5.21 27.19
N SER A 348 -5.80 5.92 27.43
CA SER A 348 -6.77 5.60 28.48
C SER A 348 -7.82 4.64 27.93
N THR A 349 -8.04 3.53 28.59
CA THR A 349 -9.04 2.53 28.18
C THR A 349 -10.40 3.18 28.00
N GLY A 350 -11.05 2.96 26.87
CA GLY A 350 -12.36 3.49 26.52
C GLY A 350 -12.37 4.93 26.00
N ALA A 351 -11.26 5.64 26.02
CA ALA A 351 -11.19 7.00 25.50
C ALA A 351 -11.40 7.00 23.97
N THR A 352 -12.21 7.93 23.49
CA THR A 352 -12.44 8.16 22.06
C THR A 352 -11.65 9.36 21.53
N SER A 353 -11.26 10.26 22.44
CA SER A 353 -10.43 11.43 22.13
C SER A 353 -9.82 12.01 23.41
N TYR A 354 -8.99 13.02 23.23
CA TYR A 354 -8.30 13.71 24.33
C TYR A 354 -8.43 15.22 24.19
N ASN A 355 -8.48 15.92 25.33
CA ASN A 355 -8.34 17.36 25.40
C ASN A 355 -6.95 17.68 25.93
N VAL A 356 -6.20 18.46 25.21
CA VAL A 356 -4.90 18.99 25.62
C VAL A 356 -5.08 20.42 26.16
N LEU A 357 -4.63 20.65 27.36
CA LEU A 357 -4.71 21.96 28.00
C LEU A 357 -3.30 22.47 28.33
N ARG A 358 -3.10 23.75 28.19
CA ARG A 358 -1.79 24.39 28.31
C ARG A 358 -1.82 25.56 29.29
N SER A 359 -0.71 25.80 29.95
CA SER A 359 -0.44 27.00 30.77
C SER A 359 1.01 27.44 30.62
N THR A 360 1.29 28.72 30.86
CA THR A 360 2.66 29.21 31.06
C THR A 360 3.01 29.33 32.55
N THR A 361 2.07 28.97 33.45
CA THR A 361 2.25 28.97 34.88
C THR A 361 2.22 27.57 35.43
N SER A 362 3.19 27.21 36.27
CA SER A 362 3.21 25.90 36.94
C SER A 362 1.94 25.69 37.79
N GLY A 363 1.24 24.58 37.58
CA GLY A 363 0.00 24.27 38.29
C GLY A 363 -1.25 24.93 37.69
N GLY A 364 -1.15 25.72 36.63
CA GLY A 364 -2.28 26.36 35.97
C GLY A 364 -2.53 27.82 36.40
N PRO A 365 -3.67 28.40 36.02
CA PRO A 365 -4.78 27.76 35.34
C PRO A 365 -4.41 27.29 33.92
N TYR A 366 -4.95 26.12 33.54
CA TYR A 366 -4.75 25.55 32.23
C TYR A 366 -5.83 26.05 31.27
N ALA A 367 -5.43 26.62 30.17
CA ALA A 367 -6.31 27.00 29.08
C ALA A 367 -6.28 25.93 27.97
N GLN A 368 -7.25 26.00 27.07
CA GLN A 368 -7.36 25.09 25.91
C GLN A 368 -6.11 25.19 25.02
N GLY A 369 -5.50 24.05 24.73
CA GLY A 369 -4.53 23.87 23.67
C GLY A 369 -5.17 23.21 22.44
N ALA A 370 -5.83 22.05 22.63
CA ALA A 370 -6.58 21.35 21.59
C ALA A 370 -7.69 20.48 22.20
N TYR A 371 -8.78 20.29 21.46
CA TYR A 371 -9.87 19.38 21.80
C TYR A 371 -10.07 18.30 20.74
N GLY A 372 -10.55 17.14 21.15
CA GLY A 372 -10.91 16.06 20.25
C GLY A 372 -9.72 15.40 19.55
N VAL A 373 -8.54 15.45 20.17
CA VAL A 373 -7.35 14.75 19.64
C VAL A 373 -7.59 13.25 19.73
N THR A 374 -7.56 12.55 18.61
CA THR A 374 -7.82 11.10 18.54
C THR A 374 -6.55 10.26 18.71
N SER A 375 -5.36 10.86 18.54
CA SER A 375 -4.07 10.22 18.81
C SER A 375 -3.66 10.35 20.28
N THR A 376 -2.66 9.58 20.69
CA THR A 376 -2.00 9.70 22.01
C THR A 376 -0.79 10.65 21.96
N SER A 377 -0.73 11.51 20.96
CA SER A 377 0.29 12.53 20.77
C SER A 377 -0.33 13.82 20.23
N TYR A 378 0.31 14.92 20.47
CA TYR A 378 -0.08 16.23 19.96
C TYR A 378 1.14 17.13 19.79
N SER A 379 1.20 17.83 18.66
CA SER A 379 2.23 18.83 18.40
C SER A 379 1.66 20.22 18.64
N ASP A 380 2.08 20.85 19.71
CA ASP A 380 1.72 22.23 20.02
C ASP A 380 2.67 23.20 19.32
N THR A 381 2.14 23.95 18.36
CA THR A 381 2.91 24.85 17.48
C THR A 381 2.56 26.30 17.69
N GLY A 382 3.36 27.22 17.11
CA GLY A 382 3.15 28.66 17.26
C GLY A 382 3.48 29.17 18.66
N LEU A 383 4.33 28.46 19.39
CA LEU A 383 4.79 28.82 20.73
C LEU A 383 5.87 29.92 20.67
N THR A 384 6.03 30.64 21.79
CA THR A 384 7.12 31.61 21.96
C THR A 384 8.36 30.87 22.43
N ALA A 385 9.51 31.21 21.85
CA ALA A 385 10.80 30.63 22.20
C ALA A 385 11.21 30.98 23.64
N LEU A 386 11.94 30.09 24.28
CA LEU A 386 12.46 30.21 25.64
C LEU A 386 11.37 30.37 26.73
N ILE A 387 10.15 29.98 26.44
CA ILE A 387 9.05 29.95 27.39
C ILE A 387 8.80 28.51 27.84
N THR A 388 8.64 28.32 29.15
CA THR A 388 8.20 27.04 29.70
C THR A 388 6.69 26.96 29.63
N TYR A 389 6.22 25.90 28.96
CA TYR A 389 4.81 25.57 28.89
C TYR A 389 4.52 24.31 29.71
N TYR A 390 3.42 24.34 30.42
CA TYR A 390 2.91 23.26 31.26
C TYR A 390 1.65 22.69 30.61
N TYR A 391 1.54 21.37 30.56
CA TYR A 391 0.45 20.67 29.90
C TYR A 391 -0.20 19.69 30.84
N VAL A 392 -1.51 19.51 30.68
CA VAL A 392 -2.28 18.38 31.18
C VAL A 392 -3.19 17.87 30.07
N VAL A 393 -3.53 16.59 30.10
CA VAL A 393 -4.38 15.95 29.13
C VAL A 393 -5.56 15.29 29.86
N GLN A 394 -6.74 15.40 29.29
CA GLN A 394 -7.96 14.73 29.73
C GLN A 394 -8.40 13.73 28.68
N ALA A 395 -8.81 12.54 29.08
CA ALA A 395 -9.48 11.57 28.22
C ALA A 395 -10.98 11.91 28.12
N VAL A 396 -11.53 11.72 26.94
CA VAL A 396 -12.96 11.93 26.65
C VAL A 396 -13.54 10.64 26.09
N ASP A 397 -14.66 10.21 26.65
CA ASP A 397 -15.42 9.05 26.21
C ASP A 397 -16.94 9.33 26.27
N ALA A 398 -17.76 8.31 26.00
CA ALA A 398 -19.22 8.43 26.13
C ALA A 398 -19.69 8.65 27.57
N GLY A 399 -18.85 8.36 28.57
CA GLY A 399 -19.12 8.60 30.00
C GLY A 399 -18.82 10.02 30.45
N GLY A 400 -18.04 10.78 29.66
CA GLY A 400 -17.67 12.16 29.95
C GLY A 400 -16.19 12.46 29.79
N THR A 401 -15.71 13.50 30.48
CA THR A 401 -14.30 13.92 30.46
C THR A 401 -13.63 13.52 31.77
N SER A 402 -12.44 12.94 31.69
CA SER A 402 -11.67 12.53 32.85
C SER A 402 -11.10 13.73 33.66
N ALA A 403 -10.56 13.46 34.82
CA ALA A 403 -9.67 14.39 35.50
C ALA A 403 -8.42 14.66 34.61
N ASN A 404 -7.68 15.72 34.94
CA ASN A 404 -6.39 15.99 34.31
C ASN A 404 -5.37 14.88 34.59
N SER A 405 -4.50 14.63 33.61
CA SER A 405 -3.27 13.87 33.81
C SER A 405 -2.36 14.56 34.83
N SER A 406 -1.32 13.85 35.28
CA SER A 406 -0.17 14.53 35.90
C SER A 406 0.39 15.52 34.89
N PRO A 407 0.84 16.72 35.35
CA PRO A 407 1.36 17.73 34.46
C PRO A 407 2.74 17.35 33.89
N ALA A 408 3.00 17.71 32.66
CA ALA A 408 4.31 17.69 32.01
C ALA A 408 4.67 19.09 31.54
N SER A 409 5.94 19.40 31.47
CA SER A 409 6.39 20.70 31.00
C SER A 409 7.64 20.60 30.14
N ALA A 410 7.76 21.51 29.20
CA ALA A 410 8.97 21.72 28.43
C ALA A 410 9.18 23.22 28.17
N THR A 411 10.45 23.62 28.08
CA THR A 411 10.82 24.95 27.66
C THR A 411 11.17 24.92 26.19
N THR A 412 10.50 25.73 25.38
CA THR A 412 10.81 25.85 23.94
C THR A 412 12.28 26.22 23.74
N GLN A 413 12.88 25.68 22.70
CA GLN A 413 14.29 25.92 22.39
C GLN A 413 14.51 27.34 21.90
N VAL A 414 15.78 27.73 21.81
CA VAL A 414 16.17 28.94 21.08
C VAL A 414 15.64 28.80 19.64
N GLN A 415 14.93 29.79 19.16
CA GLN A 415 14.44 29.77 17.79
C GLN A 415 15.63 29.83 16.84
N SER A 416 15.87 28.76 16.08
CA SER A 416 16.90 28.77 15.05
C SER A 416 16.46 29.69 13.92
N VAL A 417 17.20 30.78 13.76
CA VAL A 417 17.00 31.71 12.64
C VAL A 417 17.84 31.23 11.46
N SER A 418 17.23 31.06 10.29
CA SER A 418 17.96 30.80 9.07
C SER A 418 17.54 31.71 7.94
N VAL A 419 18.47 31.91 7.02
CA VAL A 419 18.26 32.64 5.76
C VAL A 419 18.59 31.68 4.63
N THR A 420 17.75 31.62 3.59
CA THR A 420 18.05 30.96 2.33
C THR A 420 17.92 31.94 1.20
N ILE A 421 18.63 31.69 0.09
CA ILE A 421 18.60 32.52 -1.11
C ILE A 421 18.27 31.65 -2.33
N SER A 422 17.47 32.18 -3.24
CA SER A 422 17.15 31.52 -4.51
C SER A 422 17.18 32.52 -5.65
N PRO A 423 17.79 32.14 -6.80
CA PRO A 423 18.59 30.93 -7.03
C PRO A 423 19.92 30.95 -6.28
N THR A 424 20.54 29.79 -6.03
CA THR A 424 21.84 29.67 -5.36
C THR A 424 23.04 29.92 -6.27
N SER A 425 22.82 29.82 -7.60
CA SER A 425 23.80 30.15 -8.61
C SER A 425 23.13 30.62 -9.90
N VAL A 426 23.81 31.47 -10.64
CA VAL A 426 23.38 31.96 -11.95
C VAL A 426 24.58 32.41 -12.79
N ALA A 427 24.50 32.24 -14.11
CA ALA A 427 25.42 32.86 -15.05
C ALA A 427 24.74 34.05 -15.72
N LEU A 428 25.43 35.17 -15.83
CA LEU A 428 24.91 36.40 -16.41
C LEU A 428 25.91 37.06 -17.39
N ALA A 429 25.37 37.59 -18.47
CA ALA A 429 26.14 38.48 -19.33
C ALA A 429 26.36 39.86 -18.61
N PRO A 430 27.37 40.63 -19.01
CA PRO A 430 27.53 42.01 -18.55
C PRO A 430 26.25 42.83 -18.75
N ASN A 431 25.88 43.66 -17.79
CA ASN A 431 24.66 44.46 -17.70
C ASN A 431 23.34 43.62 -17.58
N ALA A 432 23.36 42.31 -17.56
CA ALA A 432 22.18 41.50 -17.36
C ALA A 432 21.72 41.57 -15.91
N THR A 433 20.43 41.25 -15.66
CA THR A 433 19.85 41.33 -14.32
C THR A 433 19.35 39.98 -13.87
N GLN A 434 19.37 39.71 -12.55
CA GLN A 434 18.78 38.54 -11.90
C GLN A 434 18.08 38.96 -10.61
N GLN A 435 16.82 38.53 -10.49
CA GLN A 435 16.10 38.66 -9.22
C GLN A 435 16.51 37.52 -8.28
N PHE A 436 17.03 37.91 -7.09
CA PHE A 436 17.22 36.97 -5.97
C PHE A 436 16.11 37.17 -4.93
N THR A 437 15.70 36.07 -4.36
CA THR A 437 14.71 36.05 -3.27
C THR A 437 15.35 35.46 -2.02
N ALA A 438 15.26 36.16 -0.91
CA ALA A 438 15.67 35.65 0.40
C ALA A 438 14.46 35.16 1.17
N THR A 439 14.53 33.96 1.74
CA THR A 439 13.52 33.43 2.66
C THR A 439 14.13 33.33 4.04
N VAL A 440 13.52 34.02 5.01
CA VAL A 440 13.93 33.99 6.41
C VAL A 440 12.93 33.16 7.20
N THR A 441 13.44 32.23 7.97
CA THR A 441 12.65 31.44 8.90
C THR A 441 13.13 31.67 10.32
N GLY A 442 12.23 31.54 11.30
CA GLY A 442 12.59 31.68 12.71
C GLY A 442 12.77 33.11 13.23
N SER A 443 12.45 34.14 12.43
CA SER A 443 12.49 35.53 12.87
C SER A 443 11.19 36.24 12.51
N SER A 444 10.69 37.12 13.39
CA SER A 444 9.56 38.02 13.10
C SER A 444 9.96 39.19 12.21
N ASN A 445 11.22 39.57 12.22
CA ASN A 445 11.78 40.52 11.27
C ASN A 445 12.49 39.75 10.16
N THR A 446 11.89 39.70 8.98
CA THR A 446 12.38 39.00 7.79
C THR A 446 13.16 39.89 6.84
N ALA A 447 13.41 41.15 7.21
CA ALA A 447 14.12 42.10 6.37
C ALA A 447 15.60 41.70 6.25
N VAL A 448 16.12 41.72 5.02
CA VAL A 448 17.52 41.46 4.72
C VAL A 448 18.21 42.69 4.12
N THR A 449 19.50 42.76 4.34
CA THR A 449 20.41 43.67 3.63
C THR A 449 21.10 42.87 2.54
N TRP A 450 21.08 43.37 1.32
CA TRP A 450 21.74 42.74 0.19
C TRP A 450 23.15 43.28 -0.03
N GLU A 451 24.08 42.35 -0.27
CA GLU A 451 25.48 42.65 -0.49
C GLU A 451 26.00 41.97 -1.75
N VAL A 452 26.99 42.56 -2.38
CA VAL A 452 27.77 41.93 -3.44
C VAL A 452 29.24 41.91 -3.01
N ASN A 453 29.82 40.70 -2.92
CA ASN A 453 31.19 40.50 -2.38
C ASN A 453 31.43 41.23 -1.04
N GLY A 454 30.41 41.22 -0.15
CA GLY A 454 30.48 41.88 1.15
C GLY A 454 30.27 43.40 1.14
N VAL A 455 29.95 44.01 -0.01
CA VAL A 455 29.64 45.45 -0.13
C VAL A 455 28.12 45.62 -0.22
N THR A 456 27.55 46.35 0.73
CA THR A 456 26.09 46.63 0.73
C THR A 456 25.70 47.36 -0.56
N GLY A 457 24.72 46.82 -1.25
CA GLY A 457 24.24 47.32 -2.55
C GLY A 457 25.20 47.08 -3.72
N GLY A 458 26.45 46.59 -3.45
CA GLY A 458 27.44 46.33 -4.48
C GLY A 458 28.13 47.58 -5.04
N ASN A 459 28.78 47.47 -6.18
CA ASN A 459 29.46 48.56 -6.87
C ASN A 459 29.55 48.33 -8.41
N SER A 460 30.07 49.30 -9.16
CA SER A 460 30.18 49.22 -10.62
C SER A 460 31.13 48.14 -11.12
N THR A 461 32.06 47.64 -10.29
CA THR A 461 33.07 46.64 -10.71
C THR A 461 32.54 45.21 -10.52
N THR A 462 31.76 44.96 -9.49
CA THR A 462 31.24 43.62 -9.17
C THR A 462 29.73 43.50 -9.40
N GLY A 463 29.06 44.54 -9.90
CA GLY A 463 27.64 44.65 -10.04
C GLY A 463 26.96 45.25 -8.83
N THR A 464 25.69 45.59 -8.97
CA THR A 464 24.89 46.21 -7.92
C THR A 464 23.67 45.37 -7.60
N VAL A 465 23.19 45.38 -6.35
CA VAL A 465 21.96 44.71 -5.94
C VAL A 465 21.04 45.72 -5.26
N SER A 466 19.77 45.71 -5.69
CA SER A 466 18.77 46.62 -5.10
C SER A 466 18.31 46.11 -3.71
N THR A 467 17.59 46.92 -2.99
CA THR A 467 16.95 46.54 -1.70
C THR A 467 15.89 45.46 -1.85
N SER A 468 15.36 45.24 -3.08
CA SER A 468 14.43 44.17 -3.40
C SER A 468 15.12 42.87 -3.87
N GLY A 469 16.48 42.83 -3.93
CA GLY A 469 17.24 41.67 -4.37
C GLY A 469 17.45 41.57 -5.90
N LEU A 470 17.13 42.62 -6.68
CA LEU A 470 17.43 42.63 -8.08
C LEU A 470 18.93 42.98 -8.26
N TYR A 471 19.71 41.99 -8.66
CA TYR A 471 21.13 42.15 -9.01
C TYR A 471 21.27 42.58 -10.48
N THR A 472 22.19 43.53 -10.73
CA THR A 472 22.60 43.93 -12.07
C THR A 472 24.11 43.67 -12.22
N ALA A 473 24.45 42.87 -13.21
CA ALA A 473 25.84 42.55 -13.52
C ALA A 473 26.65 43.82 -13.94
N PRO A 474 27.98 43.86 -13.67
CA PRO A 474 28.84 44.98 -14.11
C PRO A 474 28.91 45.03 -15.63
N ALA A 475 29.30 46.19 -16.20
CA ALA A 475 29.43 46.40 -17.62
C ALA A 475 30.56 45.58 -18.29
N THR A 476 31.50 45.06 -17.50
CA THR A 476 32.60 44.19 -17.94
C THR A 476 32.71 42.99 -16.98
N VAL A 477 33.18 41.85 -17.51
CA VAL A 477 33.45 40.67 -16.70
C VAL A 477 34.48 41.03 -15.61
N PRO A 478 34.14 40.89 -14.31
CA PRO A 478 35.08 41.17 -13.25
C PRO A 478 36.19 40.11 -13.16
N ASN A 479 37.26 40.41 -12.48
CA ASN A 479 38.29 39.43 -12.15
C ASN A 479 38.42 39.30 -10.62
N PRO A 480 37.99 38.18 -10.01
CA PRO A 480 37.47 36.99 -10.63
C PRO A 480 36.04 37.18 -11.24
N ALA A 481 35.70 36.36 -12.24
CA ALA A 481 34.43 36.39 -12.96
C ALA A 481 33.23 36.02 -12.04
N ASN A 482 33.49 35.32 -10.95
CA ASN A 482 32.49 34.94 -9.94
C ASN A 482 32.34 36.05 -8.91
N VAL A 483 31.13 36.48 -8.71
CA VAL A 483 30.74 37.39 -7.62
C VAL A 483 29.75 36.70 -6.71
N THR A 484 29.73 37.07 -5.44
CA THR A 484 28.83 36.52 -4.46
C THR A 484 27.77 37.56 -4.11
N VAL A 485 26.49 37.21 -4.33
CA VAL A 485 25.34 37.97 -3.83
C VAL A 485 24.90 37.39 -2.49
N THR A 486 24.85 38.20 -1.46
CA THR A 486 24.52 37.74 -0.09
C THR A 486 23.32 38.47 0.45
N ALA A 487 22.40 37.76 1.01
CA ALA A 487 21.30 38.28 1.82
C ALA A 487 21.65 38.12 3.30
N VAL A 488 21.85 39.22 4.00
CA VAL A 488 22.20 39.28 5.44
C VAL A 488 20.98 39.70 6.21
N LEU A 489 20.57 38.93 7.19
CA LEU A 489 19.40 39.24 8.03
C LEU A 489 19.64 40.48 8.88
N GLN A 490 18.76 41.48 8.81
CA GLN A 490 18.89 42.71 9.59
C GLN A 490 18.71 42.49 11.08
N ALA A 491 17.90 41.52 11.49
CA ALA A 491 17.67 41.22 12.90
C ALA A 491 18.82 40.43 13.56
N ASP A 492 19.65 39.75 12.77
CA ASP A 492 20.83 39.01 13.23
C ASP A 492 21.84 38.90 12.09
N THR A 493 22.78 39.80 12.04
CA THR A 493 23.79 39.91 10.98
C THR A 493 24.77 38.73 10.93
N THR A 494 24.72 37.80 11.88
CA THR A 494 25.46 36.53 11.81
C THR A 494 24.78 35.50 10.91
N LYS A 495 23.53 35.77 10.50
CA LYS A 495 22.72 34.88 9.62
C LYS A 495 22.65 35.49 8.22
N SER A 496 23.15 34.75 7.29
CA SER A 496 23.15 35.11 5.87
C SER A 496 23.06 33.88 4.97
N ALA A 497 22.68 34.10 3.72
CA ALA A 497 22.78 33.12 2.65
C ALA A 497 23.37 33.79 1.41
N SER A 498 24.18 33.05 0.68
CA SER A 498 24.89 33.56 -0.48
C SER A 498 24.59 32.77 -1.73
N ALA A 499 24.53 33.46 -2.86
CA ALA A 499 24.43 32.91 -4.21
C ALA A 499 25.66 33.28 -5.02
N THR A 500 26.12 32.41 -5.86
CA THR A 500 27.20 32.66 -6.82
C THR A 500 26.66 33.19 -8.13
N VAL A 501 27.17 34.33 -8.59
CA VAL A 501 26.88 34.86 -9.92
C VAL A 501 28.16 34.78 -10.76
N THR A 502 28.14 34.00 -11.83
CA THR A 502 29.25 33.95 -12.79
C THR A 502 28.97 34.97 -13.89
N ILE A 503 29.80 35.98 -14.04
CA ILE A 503 29.68 36.97 -15.13
C ILE A 503 30.57 36.50 -16.29
N SER A 504 29.93 36.21 -17.42
CA SER A 504 30.64 35.77 -18.61
C SER A 504 30.20 36.60 -19.81
N ASN A 505 31.11 36.72 -20.82
CA ASN A 505 30.80 37.39 -22.09
C ASN A 505 29.87 36.54 -22.98
N GLY A 506 29.27 35.50 -22.45
CA GLY A 506 28.34 34.65 -23.19
C GLY A 506 27.18 35.49 -23.76
N LEU A 507 26.94 35.31 -25.06
CA LEU A 507 25.87 35.99 -25.77
C LEU A 507 24.59 35.13 -25.79
N ALA A 508 23.47 35.78 -25.94
CA ALA A 508 22.20 35.11 -26.20
C ALA A 508 21.97 35.11 -27.73
N PHE A 509 21.85 33.92 -28.27
CA PHE A 509 21.48 33.69 -29.66
C PHE A 509 20.12 33.08 -29.81
N TYR A 510 19.51 33.23 -30.97
CA TYR A 510 18.14 32.78 -31.21
C TYR A 510 18.04 31.99 -32.50
N VAL A 511 17.32 30.91 -32.49
CA VAL A 511 17.03 30.06 -33.65
C VAL A 511 15.51 30.01 -33.86
N SER A 512 15.09 30.13 -35.13
CA SER A 512 13.68 30.09 -35.50
C SER A 512 13.51 29.38 -36.83
N THR A 513 12.45 28.57 -37.00
CA THR A 513 12.13 27.92 -38.28
C THR A 513 11.92 28.92 -39.44
N THR A 514 11.62 30.18 -39.10
CA THR A 514 11.50 31.30 -40.09
C THR A 514 12.74 32.16 -40.11
N GLY A 515 13.82 31.79 -39.44
CA GLY A 515 15.09 32.50 -39.40
C GLY A 515 15.94 32.32 -40.67
N ASN A 516 17.15 32.87 -40.63
CA ASN A 516 18.12 32.74 -41.73
C ASN A 516 19.54 32.61 -41.17
N ASP A 517 20.27 31.59 -41.52
CA ASP A 517 21.62 31.30 -40.99
C ASP A 517 22.67 32.36 -41.42
N ALA A 518 22.38 33.22 -42.41
CA ALA A 518 23.15 34.39 -42.73
C ALA A 518 22.91 35.61 -41.79
N SER A 519 21.93 35.51 -40.89
CA SER A 519 21.59 36.56 -39.93
C SER A 519 22.57 36.61 -38.75
N SER A 520 22.39 37.60 -37.85
CA SER A 520 23.27 37.82 -36.68
C SER A 520 22.95 36.91 -35.49
N GLY A 521 21.87 36.08 -35.52
CA GLY A 521 21.44 35.25 -34.42
C GLY A 521 20.75 35.99 -33.27
N THR A 522 20.48 37.26 -33.39
CA THR A 522 19.76 38.04 -32.37
C THR A 522 18.27 37.73 -32.38
N SER A 523 17.53 38.12 -31.32
CA SER A 523 16.08 37.88 -31.21
C SER A 523 15.27 38.50 -32.37
N GLY A 524 15.71 39.62 -32.93
CA GLY A 524 15.10 40.27 -34.11
C GLY A 524 15.56 39.72 -35.46
N SER A 525 16.63 38.94 -35.47
CA SER A 525 17.26 38.36 -36.70
C SER A 525 17.81 36.98 -36.36
N PRO A 526 16.96 36.01 -36.05
CA PRO A 526 17.36 34.69 -35.61
C PRO A 526 18.01 33.85 -36.70
N TRP A 527 18.85 32.91 -36.33
CA TRP A 527 19.29 31.84 -37.22
C TRP A 527 18.16 30.90 -37.56
N ARG A 528 18.34 30.11 -38.60
CA ARG A 528 17.31 29.16 -39.04
C ARG A 528 17.48 27.76 -38.47
N THR A 529 18.73 27.29 -38.36
CA THR A 529 19.03 25.91 -37.94
C THR A 529 19.77 25.87 -36.63
N ILE A 530 19.47 24.83 -35.82
CA ILE A 530 20.16 24.56 -34.56
C ILE A 530 21.61 24.18 -34.85
N GLN A 531 21.86 23.44 -35.97
CA GLN A 531 23.23 23.10 -36.39
C GLN A 531 24.07 24.33 -36.70
N HIS A 532 23.50 25.36 -37.32
CA HIS A 532 24.23 26.60 -37.53
C HIS A 532 24.65 27.25 -36.21
N ALA A 533 23.72 27.30 -35.25
CA ALA A 533 24.02 27.81 -33.90
C ALA A 533 25.14 26.99 -33.25
N ALA A 534 25.07 25.65 -33.30
CA ALA A 534 26.10 24.77 -32.77
C ALA A 534 27.52 25.00 -33.35
N ASN A 535 27.62 25.49 -34.58
CA ASN A 535 28.88 25.83 -35.23
C ASN A 535 29.43 27.22 -34.86
N MET A 536 28.56 28.11 -34.32
CA MET A 536 28.91 29.53 -34.10
C MET A 536 29.19 29.88 -32.66
N VAL A 537 28.72 29.09 -31.70
CA VAL A 537 28.73 29.41 -30.28
C VAL A 537 30.10 29.35 -29.64
N GLN A 538 30.28 30.14 -28.59
CA GLN A 538 31.46 30.24 -27.77
C GLN A 538 31.15 29.86 -26.30
N PRO A 539 32.14 29.55 -25.47
CA PRO A 539 31.92 29.27 -24.03
C PRO A 539 31.11 30.37 -23.34
N GLY A 540 30.05 29.95 -22.64
CA GLY A 540 29.13 30.82 -21.93
C GLY A 540 27.88 31.23 -22.72
N ASP A 541 27.80 30.97 -24.02
CA ASP A 541 26.67 31.34 -24.85
C ASP A 541 25.40 30.57 -24.53
N THR A 542 24.26 31.21 -24.69
CA THR A 542 22.94 30.58 -24.58
C THR A 542 22.16 30.70 -25.88
N ILE A 543 21.73 29.57 -26.40
CA ILE A 543 20.98 29.43 -27.63
C ILE A 543 19.51 29.20 -27.25
N TYR A 544 18.66 30.17 -27.55
CA TYR A 544 17.21 30.05 -27.40
C TYR A 544 16.60 29.59 -28.75
N VAL A 545 16.02 28.42 -28.74
CA VAL A 545 15.36 27.83 -29.89
C VAL A 545 13.86 28.08 -29.76
N TYR A 546 13.30 28.92 -30.69
CA TYR A 546 11.85 29.16 -30.68
C TYR A 546 11.04 27.92 -31.05
N GLY A 547 9.79 27.87 -30.56
CA GLY A 547 8.87 26.77 -30.87
C GLY A 547 8.70 26.55 -32.36
N GLY A 548 8.69 25.31 -32.78
CA GLY A 548 8.56 24.86 -34.15
C GLY A 548 9.29 23.54 -34.38
N THR A 549 9.13 22.96 -35.57
CA THR A 549 9.74 21.68 -35.94
C THR A 549 11.01 21.91 -36.74
N TYR A 550 12.11 21.39 -36.21
CA TYR A 550 13.44 21.43 -36.85
C TYR A 550 13.77 20.01 -37.30
N ASN A 551 13.77 19.80 -38.61
CA ASN A 551 14.07 18.50 -39.22
C ASN A 551 15.57 18.46 -39.61
N GLU A 552 16.39 18.23 -38.60
CA GLU A 552 17.86 18.21 -38.72
C GLU A 552 18.48 17.30 -37.65
N THR A 553 19.71 16.83 -37.92
CA THR A 553 20.59 16.29 -36.89
C THR A 553 21.53 17.39 -36.43
N VAL A 554 21.79 17.48 -35.12
CA VAL A 554 22.63 18.52 -34.52
C VAL A 554 23.89 17.89 -33.93
N THR A 555 25.06 18.31 -34.40
CA THR A 555 26.35 17.95 -33.82
C THR A 555 26.93 19.17 -33.11
N ILE A 556 27.13 19.07 -31.81
CA ILE A 556 27.69 20.14 -30.99
C ILE A 556 29.20 19.90 -30.89
N ASN A 557 29.99 20.76 -31.57
CA ASN A 557 31.45 20.70 -31.66
C ASN A 557 32.12 21.81 -30.83
N ALA A 558 31.41 22.40 -29.87
CA ALA A 558 31.93 23.50 -29.05
C ALA A 558 31.79 23.15 -27.58
N SER A 559 32.80 23.42 -26.80
CA SER A 559 32.80 23.27 -25.35
C SER A 559 32.64 24.61 -24.65
N GLY A 560 31.89 24.63 -23.53
CA GLY A 560 32.07 25.66 -22.52
C GLY A 560 33.35 25.46 -21.72
N ASN A 561 33.54 26.17 -20.63
CA ASN A 561 34.66 25.97 -19.71
C ASN A 561 34.34 26.52 -18.31
N SER A 562 35.18 26.19 -17.32
CA SER A 562 34.99 26.62 -15.94
C SER A 562 35.03 28.13 -15.70
N THR A 563 35.59 28.92 -16.67
CA THR A 563 35.75 30.38 -16.55
C THR A 563 34.58 31.13 -17.20
N ALA A 564 34.22 30.76 -18.43
CA ALA A 564 33.13 31.39 -19.17
C ALA A 564 31.76 30.75 -18.97
N GLY A 565 31.73 29.54 -18.42
CA GLY A 565 30.50 28.81 -18.14
C GLY A 565 30.08 27.82 -19.23
N TYR A 566 28.89 27.30 -19.08
CA TYR A 566 28.29 26.35 -20.02
C TYR A 566 27.84 27.00 -21.30
N ILE A 567 27.93 26.29 -22.40
CA ILE A 567 27.12 26.56 -23.59
C ILE A 567 25.77 25.90 -23.37
N THR A 568 24.70 26.66 -23.54
CA THR A 568 23.32 26.16 -23.23
C THR A 568 22.48 26.19 -24.52
N PHE A 569 22.01 25.05 -24.94
CA PHE A 569 20.96 24.90 -25.94
C PHE A 569 19.64 24.65 -25.24
N GLN A 570 18.63 25.50 -25.45
CA GLN A 570 17.34 25.34 -24.81
C GLN A 570 16.17 25.83 -25.65
N SER A 571 15.01 25.19 -25.46
CA SER A 571 13.76 25.77 -25.99
C SER A 571 13.53 27.17 -25.40
N TYR A 572 12.97 28.06 -26.21
CA TYR A 572 12.58 29.39 -25.70
C TYR A 572 11.54 29.27 -24.60
N PRO A 573 11.65 29.96 -23.47
CA PRO A 573 10.72 29.83 -22.36
C PRO A 573 9.24 29.91 -22.77
N GLY A 574 8.46 28.91 -22.38
CA GLY A 574 7.03 28.81 -22.71
C GLY A 574 6.73 28.34 -24.13
N GLN A 575 7.72 27.90 -24.88
CA GLN A 575 7.57 27.31 -26.22
C GLN A 575 8.26 25.93 -26.24
N THR A 576 7.84 25.07 -27.19
CA THR A 576 8.47 23.76 -27.43
C THR A 576 9.17 23.76 -28.76
N ALA A 577 10.48 23.65 -28.76
CA ALA A 577 11.27 23.40 -29.96
C ALA A 577 11.36 21.88 -30.18
N ILE A 578 11.01 21.42 -31.36
CA ILE A 578 10.90 20.01 -31.71
C ILE A 578 12.03 19.66 -32.68
N ILE A 579 12.89 18.73 -32.29
CA ILE A 579 13.89 18.14 -33.20
C ILE A 579 13.27 16.84 -33.74
N ASP A 580 12.93 16.83 -35.02
CA ASP A 580 12.13 15.76 -35.62
C ASP A 580 12.97 15.02 -36.68
N GLY A 581 13.21 13.73 -36.43
CA GLY A 581 13.98 12.85 -37.31
C GLY A 581 13.22 12.29 -38.51
N THR A 582 11.95 12.69 -38.72
CA THR A 582 11.12 12.16 -39.83
C THR A 582 11.80 12.30 -41.17
N GLY A 583 12.10 11.17 -41.81
CA GLY A 583 12.73 11.12 -43.13
C GLY A 583 14.23 11.40 -43.17
N LEU A 584 14.85 11.68 -42.01
CA LEU A 584 16.31 11.78 -41.95
C LEU A 584 16.95 10.39 -42.04
N ALA A 585 18.09 10.31 -42.74
CA ALA A 585 18.83 9.06 -42.85
C ALA A 585 19.58 8.75 -41.55
N VAL A 586 19.48 7.49 -41.07
CA VAL A 586 20.33 6.96 -40.01
C VAL A 586 21.56 6.32 -40.65
N ASN A 587 22.76 6.71 -40.25
CA ASN A 587 24.01 6.18 -40.78
C ASN A 587 24.92 5.72 -39.64
N GLY A 588 24.99 4.39 -39.44
CA GLY A 588 25.65 3.80 -38.26
C GLY A 588 24.95 4.21 -36.96
N GLN A 589 25.69 4.47 -35.91
CA GLN A 589 25.19 5.05 -34.66
C GLN A 589 25.12 6.57 -34.82
N THR A 590 23.91 7.13 -34.81
CA THR A 590 23.70 8.56 -35.08
C THR A 590 22.59 9.10 -34.19
N GLY A 591 22.91 10.17 -33.46
CA GLY A 591 21.94 10.92 -32.65
C GLY A 591 21.22 12.01 -33.41
N LEU A 592 20.01 12.35 -33.00
CA LEU A 592 19.42 13.64 -33.42
C LEU A 592 20.21 14.81 -32.80
N ILE A 593 20.72 14.62 -31.58
CA ILE A 593 21.76 15.48 -30.99
C ILE A 593 23.00 14.62 -30.72
N ASN A 594 24.14 15.05 -31.21
CA ASN A 594 25.44 14.38 -31.05
C ASN A 594 26.39 15.29 -30.28
N ILE A 595 27.03 14.75 -29.23
CA ILE A 595 28.04 15.38 -28.41
C ILE A 595 29.25 14.44 -28.35
N GLN A 596 30.41 14.90 -28.74
CA GLN A 596 31.64 14.09 -28.74
C GLN A 596 32.83 14.93 -28.31
N ASP A 597 33.56 14.45 -27.28
CA ASP A 597 34.74 15.09 -26.70
C ASP A 597 34.49 16.57 -26.30
N GLN A 598 33.30 16.85 -25.72
CA GLN A 598 32.91 18.19 -25.32
C GLN A 598 32.79 18.32 -23.79
N SER A 599 32.74 19.55 -23.33
CA SER A 599 32.63 19.85 -21.92
C SER A 599 31.79 21.11 -21.68
N TYR A 600 31.17 21.16 -20.46
CA TYR A 600 30.37 22.30 -20.03
C TYR A 600 29.23 22.61 -21.02
N LEU A 601 28.37 21.65 -21.30
CA LEU A 601 27.20 21.76 -22.16
C LEU A 601 25.90 21.53 -21.40
N VAL A 602 24.87 22.28 -21.77
CA VAL A 602 23.47 22.03 -21.33
C VAL A 602 22.59 21.88 -22.54
N VAL A 603 21.80 20.79 -22.59
CA VAL A 603 20.74 20.57 -23.58
C VAL A 603 19.44 20.43 -22.81
N ARG A 604 18.47 21.36 -23.00
CA ARG A 604 17.28 21.36 -22.17
C ARG A 604 15.99 21.79 -22.87
N GLY A 605 14.89 21.15 -22.48
CA GLY A 605 13.53 21.58 -22.82
C GLY A 605 13.11 21.32 -24.26
N PHE A 606 13.80 20.44 -24.98
CA PHE A 606 13.45 20.03 -26.32
C PHE A 606 12.46 18.87 -26.34
N GLU A 607 11.62 18.80 -27.36
CA GLU A 607 10.98 17.57 -27.80
C GLU A 607 11.84 16.97 -28.92
N ILE A 608 12.27 15.71 -28.81
CA ILE A 608 13.16 14.99 -29.69
C ILE A 608 12.48 13.72 -30.14
N ARG A 609 12.23 13.57 -31.47
CA ARG A 609 11.30 12.51 -31.87
C ARG A 609 11.46 11.95 -33.25
N ASN A 610 10.73 10.85 -33.53
CA ASN A 610 10.49 10.30 -34.87
C ASN A 610 11.76 9.93 -35.65
N TYR A 611 12.75 9.35 -35.00
CA TYR A 611 13.96 8.91 -35.69
C TYR A 611 13.99 7.39 -35.77
N SER A 612 14.04 6.82 -36.97
CA SER A 612 13.83 5.38 -37.11
C SER A 612 14.63 4.77 -38.26
N THR A 613 14.85 3.44 -38.09
CA THR A 613 15.52 2.61 -39.11
C THR A 613 14.82 1.27 -39.30
N SER A 614 15.03 0.64 -40.46
CA SER A 614 14.70 -0.77 -40.73
C SER A 614 15.98 -1.61 -40.97
N SER A 615 17.15 -1.06 -40.70
CA SER A 615 18.44 -1.70 -40.94
C SER A 615 19.13 -2.05 -39.64
N THR A 616 19.67 -3.25 -39.53
CA THR A 616 20.52 -3.68 -38.40
C THR A 616 21.92 -3.03 -38.40
N ALA A 617 22.32 -2.37 -39.51
CA ALA A 617 23.59 -1.65 -39.57
C ALA A 617 23.50 -0.21 -39.05
N ASN A 618 22.30 0.27 -38.73
CA ASN A 618 22.05 1.66 -38.37
C ASN A 618 21.33 1.70 -37.02
N VAL A 619 21.73 2.61 -36.13
CA VAL A 619 21.20 2.79 -34.79
C VAL A 619 20.73 4.23 -34.62
N PRO A 620 19.41 4.51 -34.68
CA PRO A 620 18.89 5.84 -34.40
C PRO A 620 18.95 6.11 -32.90
N ILE A 621 19.43 7.29 -32.52
CA ILE A 621 19.59 7.70 -31.13
C ILE A 621 18.96 9.10 -30.96
N GLY A 622 18.28 9.35 -29.86
CA GLY A 622 17.76 10.68 -29.54
C GLY A 622 18.90 11.65 -29.23
N ILE A 623 19.64 11.36 -28.13
CA ILE A 623 20.85 12.12 -27.75
C ILE A 623 22.01 11.13 -27.61
N TYR A 624 23.10 11.39 -28.31
CA TYR A 624 24.30 10.55 -28.37
C TYR A 624 25.50 11.30 -27.81
N ILE A 625 26.11 10.77 -26.73
CA ILE A 625 27.27 11.36 -26.05
C ILE A 625 28.40 10.35 -26.08
N THR A 626 29.59 10.73 -26.62
CA THR A 626 30.73 9.83 -26.82
C THR A 626 32.06 10.51 -26.56
N GLY A 627 33.12 9.74 -26.32
CA GLY A 627 34.47 10.26 -26.14
C GLY A 627 34.85 10.53 -24.70
N ALA A 628 35.33 11.71 -24.40
CA ALA A 628 35.82 12.13 -23.07
C ALA A 628 35.11 13.38 -22.57
N ASP A 629 33.80 13.38 -22.61
CA ASP A 629 32.96 14.51 -22.23
C ASP A 629 33.00 14.78 -20.71
N SER A 630 32.83 16.04 -20.31
CA SER A 630 32.71 16.38 -18.90
C SER A 630 31.76 17.55 -18.65
N TYR A 631 31.09 17.52 -17.49
CA TYR A 631 30.15 18.59 -17.12
C TYR A 631 29.03 18.75 -18.15
N ILE A 632 28.42 17.64 -18.59
CA ILE A 632 27.29 17.64 -19.52
C ILE A 632 25.99 17.54 -18.73
N GLN A 633 24.98 18.34 -19.12
CA GLN A 633 23.65 18.33 -18.51
C GLN A 633 22.56 18.14 -19.57
N ILE A 634 21.77 17.08 -19.45
CA ILE A 634 20.63 16.76 -20.32
C ILE A 634 19.37 16.90 -19.43
N LEU A 635 18.64 18.01 -19.64
CA LEU A 635 17.64 18.44 -18.66
C LEU A 635 16.24 18.66 -19.28
N ASN A 636 15.20 18.07 -18.67
CA ASN A 636 13.79 18.38 -19.00
C ASN A 636 13.47 18.27 -20.51
N ASN A 637 14.05 17.33 -21.21
CA ASN A 637 13.71 17.04 -22.61
C ASN A 637 12.64 15.94 -22.66
N HIS A 638 11.80 15.94 -23.70
CA HIS A 638 10.88 14.88 -24.02
C HIS A 638 11.39 14.14 -25.25
N ILE A 639 11.81 12.88 -25.10
CA ILE A 639 12.42 12.07 -26.15
C ILE A 639 11.51 10.87 -26.43
N HIS A 640 11.00 10.77 -27.66
CA HIS A 640 10.04 9.73 -27.96
C HIS A 640 10.04 9.28 -29.42
N ASN A 641 9.48 8.10 -29.69
CA ASN A 641 9.40 7.53 -31.03
C ASN A 641 10.76 7.35 -31.72
N ILE A 642 11.80 7.00 -30.94
CA ILE A 642 13.08 6.56 -31.50
C ILE A 642 12.96 5.05 -31.70
N LYS A 643 13.09 4.54 -32.95
CA LYS A 643 12.63 3.17 -33.24
C LYS A 643 13.51 2.43 -34.22
N THR A 644 13.63 1.10 -33.99
CA THR A 644 14.04 0.16 -35.03
C THR A 644 12.88 -0.77 -35.38
N SER A 645 12.72 -1.08 -36.65
CA SER A 645 11.82 -2.13 -37.17
C SER A 645 12.57 -3.33 -37.71
N ALA A 646 13.90 -3.32 -37.62
CA ALA A 646 14.72 -4.47 -37.91
C ALA A 646 14.50 -5.58 -36.88
N SER A 647 14.79 -6.83 -37.19
CA SER A 647 14.59 -7.98 -36.30
C SER A 647 15.92 -8.61 -35.86
N GLY A 648 15.88 -9.25 -34.68
CA GLY A 648 17.04 -9.90 -34.06
C GLY A 648 17.93 -8.93 -33.29
N CYS A 649 18.84 -9.46 -32.45
CA CYS A 649 19.63 -8.70 -31.49
C CYS A 649 20.76 -7.82 -32.08
N ASN A 650 20.83 -7.67 -33.40
CA ASN A 650 21.64 -6.63 -34.06
C ASN A 650 20.80 -5.38 -34.40
N ALA A 651 19.52 -5.38 -34.06
CA ALA A 651 18.61 -4.27 -34.33
C ALA A 651 18.50 -3.39 -33.09
N ASN A 652 18.99 -2.15 -33.19
CA ASN A 652 19.13 -1.28 -32.03
C ASN A 652 18.56 0.12 -32.29
N ALA A 653 18.06 0.76 -31.25
CA ALA A 653 17.67 2.15 -31.16
C ALA A 653 17.75 2.61 -29.71
N LEU A 654 18.12 3.85 -29.43
CA LEU A 654 18.25 4.36 -28.06
C LEU A 654 17.65 5.76 -27.92
N GLY A 655 17.09 6.05 -26.76
CA GLY A 655 16.65 7.41 -26.41
C GLY A 655 17.84 8.30 -26.07
N ILE A 656 18.64 7.90 -25.09
CA ILE A 656 19.90 8.54 -24.72
C ILE A 656 20.99 7.45 -24.64
N ALA A 657 22.07 7.63 -25.38
CA ALA A 657 23.22 6.76 -25.31
C ALA A 657 24.45 7.56 -24.86
N VAL A 658 25.14 7.05 -23.84
CA VAL A 658 26.35 7.62 -23.26
C VAL A 658 27.45 6.56 -23.37
N TYR A 659 28.34 6.69 -24.34
CA TYR A 659 29.36 5.69 -24.62
C TYR A 659 30.75 6.25 -24.34
N GLY A 660 31.32 5.87 -23.19
CA GLY A 660 32.67 6.21 -22.78
C GLY A 660 33.73 5.44 -23.57
N ASP A 661 33.88 5.70 -24.86
CA ASP A 661 34.76 5.00 -25.78
C ASP A 661 36.23 5.48 -25.74
N ASN A 662 36.55 6.38 -24.82
CA ASN A 662 37.94 6.83 -24.60
C ASN A 662 38.58 6.04 -23.42
N GLY A 663 39.60 5.24 -23.74
CA GLY A 663 40.26 4.40 -22.74
C GLY A 663 41.13 5.13 -21.70
N SER A 664 41.42 6.42 -21.92
CA SER A 664 42.30 7.24 -21.09
C SER A 664 41.54 8.25 -20.23
N SER A 665 40.44 8.78 -20.73
CA SER A 665 39.63 9.80 -20.09
C SER A 665 38.18 9.39 -20.11
N SER A 666 37.51 9.53 -18.98
CA SER A 666 36.10 9.15 -18.82
C SER A 666 35.14 10.28 -19.27
N ILE A 667 33.95 9.91 -19.67
CA ILE A 667 32.79 10.80 -19.55
C ILE A 667 32.53 10.97 -18.05
N ASN A 668 32.49 12.22 -17.56
CA ASN A 668 32.32 12.45 -16.12
C ASN A 668 31.56 13.73 -15.80
N ASN A 669 31.05 13.80 -14.56
CA ASN A 669 30.20 14.92 -14.13
C ASN A 669 29.00 15.12 -15.07
N LEU A 670 28.38 14.01 -15.46
CA LEU A 670 27.20 13.99 -16.31
C LEU A 670 25.94 14.04 -15.46
N THR A 671 24.98 14.86 -15.87
CA THR A 671 23.63 14.90 -15.26
C THR A 671 22.56 14.70 -16.33
N ILE A 672 21.72 13.68 -16.14
CA ILE A 672 20.53 13.43 -16.97
C ILE A 672 19.33 13.53 -16.03
N SER A 673 18.57 14.64 -16.11
CA SER A 673 17.55 14.92 -15.09
C SER A 673 16.28 15.54 -15.66
N GLY A 674 15.14 15.08 -15.13
CA GLY A 674 13.83 15.63 -15.45
C GLY A 674 13.37 15.35 -16.88
N ASN A 675 14.01 14.41 -17.59
CA ASN A 675 13.62 14.07 -18.96
C ASN A 675 12.46 13.06 -18.96
N GLU A 676 11.62 13.14 -19.99
CA GLU A 676 10.60 12.15 -20.31
C GLU A 676 11.03 11.33 -21.52
N LEU A 677 11.03 10.00 -21.40
CA LEU A 677 11.43 9.08 -22.46
C LEU A 677 10.34 8.04 -22.67
N ASP A 678 9.68 8.06 -23.85
CA ASP A 678 8.53 7.19 -24.07
C ASP A 678 8.39 6.68 -25.52
N HIS A 679 7.49 5.69 -25.71
CA HIS A 679 7.07 5.17 -27.00
C HIS A 679 8.22 4.74 -27.92
N MET A 680 9.28 4.19 -27.36
CA MET A 680 10.44 3.71 -28.12
C MET A 680 10.29 2.24 -28.51
N THR A 681 10.98 1.86 -29.59
CA THR A 681 11.16 0.47 -29.99
C THR A 681 12.65 0.25 -30.19
N THR A 682 13.31 -0.18 -29.14
CA THR A 682 14.77 -0.16 -29.04
C THR A 682 15.44 -1.40 -29.61
N GLY A 683 14.68 -2.47 -29.91
CA GLY A 683 15.26 -3.72 -30.35
C GLY A 683 15.99 -4.44 -29.20
N CYS A 684 17.29 -4.72 -29.34
CA CYS A 684 18.10 -5.27 -28.25
C CYS A 684 18.76 -4.20 -27.36
N SER A 685 18.60 -2.89 -27.68
CA SER A 685 19.14 -1.80 -26.88
C SER A 685 18.15 -1.27 -25.85
N GLU A 686 18.62 -0.33 -25.07
CA GLU A 686 17.99 0.28 -23.91
C GLU A 686 17.34 1.62 -24.27
N THR A 687 16.43 2.09 -23.45
CA THR A 687 15.89 3.46 -23.56
C THR A 687 16.95 4.49 -23.19
N MET A 688 17.71 4.22 -22.13
CA MET A 688 18.85 5.03 -21.68
C MET A 688 20.02 4.11 -21.31
N SER A 689 21.17 4.32 -21.93
CA SER A 689 22.37 3.51 -21.73
C SER A 689 23.56 4.38 -21.30
N LEU A 690 24.29 3.94 -20.28
CA LEU A 690 25.57 4.48 -19.83
C LEU A 690 26.59 3.33 -19.89
N ASP A 691 27.52 3.37 -20.85
CA ASP A 691 28.36 2.23 -21.16
C ASP A 691 29.85 2.64 -21.33
N GLY A 692 30.76 1.76 -20.90
CA GLY A 692 32.20 1.95 -21.01
C GLY A 692 32.77 2.90 -19.95
N ASN A 693 33.69 3.74 -20.33
CA ASN A 693 34.42 4.60 -19.39
C ASN A 693 33.59 5.83 -18.94
N VAL A 694 32.57 5.60 -18.15
CA VAL A 694 31.66 6.62 -17.60
C VAL A 694 31.74 6.65 -16.08
N GLN A 695 32.02 7.83 -15.48
CA GLN A 695 32.10 7.95 -14.00
C GLN A 695 31.54 9.27 -13.46
N TYR A 696 31.15 9.29 -12.18
CA TYR A 696 30.62 10.50 -11.51
C TYR A 696 29.41 11.08 -12.25
N TRP A 697 28.41 10.27 -12.48
CA TRP A 697 27.20 10.64 -13.19
C TRP A 697 25.96 10.56 -12.29
N THR A 698 24.92 11.32 -12.67
CA THR A 698 23.62 11.31 -12.01
C THR A 698 22.51 11.20 -13.03
N VAL A 699 21.64 10.21 -12.86
CA VAL A 699 20.38 10.04 -13.57
C VAL A 699 19.25 10.26 -12.56
N SER A 700 18.54 11.40 -12.64
CA SER A 700 17.59 11.79 -11.61
C SER A 700 16.28 12.34 -12.15
N ASP A 701 15.20 12.06 -11.42
CA ASP A 701 13.89 12.67 -11.64
C ASP A 701 13.37 12.50 -13.09
N ASN A 702 13.83 11.48 -13.82
CA ASN A 702 13.34 11.20 -15.17
C ASN A 702 12.06 10.37 -15.11
N LEU A 703 11.20 10.56 -16.10
CA LEU A 703 10.00 9.79 -16.36
C LEU A 703 10.23 8.90 -17.57
N ILE A 704 10.33 7.58 -17.38
CA ILE A 704 10.63 6.60 -18.43
C ILE A 704 9.51 5.60 -18.51
N HIS A 705 8.77 5.58 -19.63
CA HIS A 705 7.58 4.74 -19.67
C HIS A 705 7.16 4.34 -21.10
N ASP A 706 6.32 3.32 -21.18
CA ASP A 706 5.74 2.83 -22.43
C ASP A 706 6.80 2.52 -23.51
N ASN A 707 7.93 1.94 -23.09
CA ASN A 707 9.05 1.58 -23.95
C ASN A 707 9.17 0.06 -24.12
N ASN A 708 9.79 -0.32 -25.20
CA ASN A 708 9.79 -1.69 -25.70
C ASN A 708 11.17 -2.37 -25.51
N ASN A 709 11.81 -2.18 -24.42
CA ASN A 709 12.97 -2.85 -23.82
C ASN A 709 13.49 -1.99 -22.64
N ILE A 710 14.64 -2.33 -22.07
CA ILE A 710 15.23 -1.79 -20.84
C ILE A 710 15.07 -0.28 -20.68
N GLY A 711 14.68 0.16 -19.47
CA GLY A 711 14.47 1.59 -19.18
C GLY A 711 15.78 2.35 -18.98
N ILE A 712 16.55 2.02 -17.95
CA ILE A 712 17.86 2.59 -17.63
C ILE A 712 18.87 1.45 -17.50
N ASP A 713 20.00 1.54 -18.19
CA ASP A 713 21.09 0.57 -18.05
C ASP A 713 22.44 1.26 -17.79
N ALA A 714 23.17 0.68 -16.82
CA ALA A 714 24.54 1.07 -16.48
C ALA A 714 25.49 -0.11 -16.75
N ILE A 715 26.19 -0.04 -17.87
CA ILE A 715 26.82 -1.17 -18.53
C ILE A 715 28.33 -1.19 -18.28
N GLY A 716 28.87 -2.39 -18.32
CA GLY A 716 30.31 -2.62 -18.28
C GLY A 716 30.72 -3.90 -18.99
N PHE A 717 31.96 -3.88 -19.45
CA PHE A 717 32.61 -5.02 -20.11
C PHE A 717 32.17 -5.33 -21.56
N GLU A 718 31.33 -4.48 -22.15
CA GLU A 718 30.91 -4.57 -23.55
C GLU A 718 32.05 -4.25 -24.58
N GLY A 719 33.17 -3.73 -24.11
CA GLY A 719 34.28 -3.36 -24.95
C GLY A 719 34.15 -1.98 -25.60
N VAL A 720 33.25 -1.16 -25.10
CA VAL A 720 33.09 0.24 -25.52
C VAL A 720 34.34 1.02 -25.19
N SER A 721 34.86 0.91 -23.99
CA SER A 721 36.18 1.44 -23.68
C SER A 721 37.28 0.50 -24.17
N PRO A 722 38.23 0.99 -24.99
CA PRO A 722 39.36 0.16 -25.44
C PRO A 722 40.30 -0.28 -24.32
N ASN A 723 40.16 0.30 -23.11
CA ASN A 723 40.89 -0.11 -21.92
C ASN A 723 39.99 -0.97 -21.01
N PRO A 724 40.23 -2.29 -20.92
CA PRO A 724 39.34 -3.18 -20.11
C PRO A 724 39.27 -2.85 -18.64
N SER A 725 40.22 -2.05 -18.10
CA SER A 725 40.18 -1.64 -16.69
C SER A 725 39.26 -0.44 -16.41
N THR A 726 38.83 0.25 -17.45
CA THR A 726 37.93 1.39 -17.37
C THR A 726 36.58 1.15 -18.08
N ASP A 727 36.41 -0.05 -18.64
CA ASP A 727 35.23 -0.44 -19.40
C ASP A 727 34.05 -0.82 -18.46
N GLN A 728 33.61 0.18 -17.69
CA GLN A 728 32.49 0.07 -16.74
C GLN A 728 31.88 1.45 -16.43
N ALA A 729 30.57 1.54 -16.43
CA ALA A 729 29.85 2.62 -15.77
C ALA A 729 30.07 2.51 -14.24
N ARG A 730 30.52 3.59 -13.62
CA ARG A 730 30.91 3.57 -12.18
C ARG A 730 30.70 4.90 -11.47
N ASP A 731 30.69 4.81 -10.12
CA ASP A 731 30.56 5.97 -9.25
C ASP A 731 29.31 6.81 -9.59
N GLY A 732 28.21 6.12 -9.90
CA GLY A 732 26.97 6.71 -10.41
C GLY A 732 25.86 6.78 -9.38
N LEU A 733 24.87 7.64 -9.68
CA LEU A 733 23.67 7.81 -8.87
C LEU A 733 22.42 7.76 -9.78
N ILE A 734 21.51 6.81 -9.51
CA ILE A 734 20.18 6.70 -10.13
C ILE A 734 19.16 7.02 -9.02
N VAL A 735 18.49 8.19 -9.09
CA VAL A 735 17.70 8.68 -7.97
C VAL A 735 16.41 9.38 -8.40
N GLY A 736 15.30 9.06 -7.74
CA GLY A 736 14.04 9.78 -7.92
C GLY A 736 13.37 9.55 -9.28
N ASN A 737 13.83 8.59 -10.08
CA ASN A 737 13.22 8.30 -11.38
C ASN A 737 11.93 7.52 -11.21
N THR A 738 11.00 7.71 -12.13
CA THR A 738 9.79 6.89 -12.28
C THR A 738 9.89 6.11 -13.58
N VAL A 739 9.92 4.77 -13.48
CA VAL A 739 10.09 3.86 -14.62
C VAL A 739 8.94 2.86 -14.63
N TYR A 740 8.14 2.85 -15.71
CA TYR A 740 7.00 1.94 -15.79
C TYR A 740 6.58 1.58 -17.21
N ASN A 741 5.78 0.51 -17.33
CA ASN A 741 5.32 -0.02 -18.62
C ASN A 741 6.48 -0.31 -19.58
N ILE A 742 7.55 -0.92 -19.06
CA ILE A 742 8.70 -1.34 -19.87
C ILE A 742 8.55 -2.84 -20.14
N THR A 743 8.45 -3.22 -21.41
CA THR A 743 8.26 -4.63 -21.76
C THR A 743 8.89 -4.99 -23.09
N SER A 744 9.59 -6.11 -23.14
CA SER A 744 10.09 -6.66 -24.39
C SER A 744 9.04 -7.48 -25.15
N TYR A 745 7.83 -7.67 -24.61
CA TYR A 745 6.74 -8.38 -25.28
C TYR A 745 6.30 -7.67 -26.55
N GLY A 746 6.45 -8.34 -27.70
CA GLY A 746 6.21 -7.72 -29.02
C GLY A 746 7.41 -6.95 -29.59
N ASN A 747 8.56 -6.98 -28.92
CA ASN A 747 9.80 -6.39 -29.39
C ASN A 747 10.33 -7.14 -30.65
N PRO A 748 10.84 -6.43 -31.67
CA PRO A 748 11.40 -7.08 -32.86
C PRO A 748 12.55 -8.06 -32.61
N ALA A 749 13.29 -7.90 -31.50
CA ALA A 749 14.38 -8.78 -31.12
C ALA A 749 13.92 -9.95 -30.23
N TYR A 750 13.04 -9.69 -29.27
CA TYR A 750 12.62 -10.66 -28.22
C TYR A 750 11.30 -11.37 -28.53
N GLY A 751 10.51 -10.86 -29.47
CA GLY A 751 9.20 -11.46 -29.83
C GLY A 751 8.20 -11.38 -28.67
N ASN A 752 7.74 -12.52 -28.17
CA ASN A 752 6.75 -12.60 -27.10
C ASN A 752 7.36 -12.99 -25.76
N GLN A 753 8.58 -12.58 -25.48
CA GLN A 753 9.24 -12.82 -24.19
C GLN A 753 9.09 -11.61 -23.28
N TYR A 754 9.07 -11.83 -21.98
CA TYR A 754 9.09 -10.82 -20.93
C TYR A 754 10.51 -10.80 -20.34
N ALA A 755 11.37 -9.90 -20.79
CA ALA A 755 12.78 -9.84 -20.43
C ALA A 755 13.33 -8.41 -20.32
N ALA A 756 12.47 -7.40 -20.26
CA ALA A 756 12.90 -6.01 -20.21
C ALA A 756 12.97 -5.50 -18.77
N ASP A 757 14.09 -4.91 -18.40
CA ASP A 757 14.32 -4.34 -17.09
C ASP A 757 13.83 -2.89 -17.00
N GLY A 758 13.30 -2.52 -15.83
CA GLY A 758 13.07 -1.13 -15.52
C GLY A 758 14.39 -0.39 -15.31
N ILE A 759 15.21 -0.90 -14.39
CA ILE A 759 16.59 -0.45 -14.14
C ILE A 759 17.51 -1.67 -14.12
N TYR A 760 18.49 -1.65 -14.98
CA TYR A 760 19.52 -2.69 -15.08
C TYR A 760 20.90 -2.13 -14.73
N VAL A 761 21.70 -2.88 -14.01
CA VAL A 761 23.14 -2.65 -13.88
C VAL A 761 23.85 -3.89 -14.38
N ASP A 762 24.27 -3.84 -15.63
CA ASP A 762 25.04 -4.90 -16.30
C ASP A 762 26.53 -4.64 -16.19
N GLY A 763 27.18 -5.24 -15.23
CA GLY A 763 28.64 -5.12 -15.05
C GLY A 763 29.11 -3.79 -14.46
N GLY A 764 28.22 -2.87 -14.11
CA GLY A 764 28.55 -1.59 -13.49
C GLY A 764 29.08 -1.74 -12.05
N THR A 765 29.72 -0.70 -11.51
CA THR A 765 30.33 -0.77 -10.16
C THR A 765 30.19 0.53 -9.37
N ARG A 766 30.05 0.43 -8.04
CA ARG A 766 29.91 1.57 -7.09
C ARG A 766 28.78 2.54 -7.53
N ILE A 767 27.60 1.98 -7.77
CA ILE A 767 26.40 2.73 -8.20
C ILE A 767 25.41 2.73 -7.03
N THR A 768 24.76 3.86 -6.81
CA THR A 768 23.64 3.96 -5.86
C THR A 768 22.33 4.10 -6.64
N ILE A 769 21.35 3.24 -6.32
CA ILE A 769 19.98 3.26 -6.86
C ILE A 769 19.06 3.57 -5.70
N GLU A 770 18.55 4.81 -5.62
CA GLU A 770 17.74 5.20 -4.47
C GLU A 770 16.52 6.03 -4.80
N ARG A 771 15.44 5.84 -4.03
CA ARG A 771 14.21 6.62 -4.12
C ARG A 771 13.56 6.63 -5.51
N ASN A 772 13.76 5.58 -6.30
CA ASN A 772 13.08 5.40 -7.56
C ASN A 772 11.73 4.69 -7.37
N VAL A 773 10.83 4.92 -8.29
CA VAL A 773 9.59 4.15 -8.45
C VAL A 773 9.72 3.32 -9.71
N VAL A 774 9.69 1.99 -9.59
CA VAL A 774 9.80 1.07 -10.73
C VAL A 774 8.63 0.10 -10.69
N HIS A 775 7.80 0.10 -11.73
CA HIS A 775 6.63 -0.77 -11.74
C HIS A 775 6.12 -1.11 -13.15
N ASN A 776 5.35 -2.19 -13.23
CA ASN A 776 4.78 -2.65 -14.51
C ASN A 776 5.84 -2.86 -15.60
N THR A 777 7.01 -3.34 -15.24
CA THR A 777 8.05 -3.75 -16.19
C THR A 777 8.11 -5.27 -16.28
N ASP A 778 8.91 -5.83 -17.16
CA ASP A 778 9.06 -7.28 -17.17
C ASP A 778 9.87 -7.73 -15.95
N LEU A 779 11.05 -7.18 -15.71
CA LEU A 779 11.82 -7.24 -14.47
C LEU A 779 11.95 -5.80 -13.95
N ASN A 780 11.61 -5.53 -12.69
CA ASN A 780 11.68 -4.13 -12.24
C ASN A 780 13.12 -3.65 -12.07
N VAL A 781 13.97 -4.41 -11.37
CA VAL A 781 15.40 -4.07 -11.20
C VAL A 781 16.24 -5.33 -11.33
N GLU A 782 17.27 -5.30 -12.16
CA GLU A 782 18.27 -6.35 -12.25
C GLU A 782 19.68 -5.85 -11.97
N LEU A 783 20.44 -6.61 -11.17
CA LEU A 783 21.87 -6.44 -10.96
C LEU A 783 22.55 -7.71 -11.46
N ALA A 784 23.21 -7.65 -12.59
CA ALA A 784 23.83 -8.83 -13.20
C ALA A 784 25.10 -8.42 -13.97
N SER A 785 25.75 -9.39 -14.58
CA SER A 785 26.70 -9.11 -15.65
C SER A 785 26.51 -10.16 -16.76
N GLU A 786 26.38 -9.72 -18.00
CA GLU A 786 26.25 -10.59 -19.15
C GLU A 786 27.60 -11.24 -19.55
N HIS A 787 28.71 -10.80 -18.98
CA HIS A 787 30.05 -11.21 -19.34
C HIS A 787 30.62 -12.27 -18.40
N SER A 788 30.98 -13.42 -18.95
CA SER A 788 31.52 -14.56 -18.19
C SER A 788 32.72 -14.16 -17.33
N GLY A 789 32.64 -14.47 -16.03
CA GLY A 789 33.70 -14.16 -15.06
C GLY A 789 33.81 -12.67 -14.69
N LYS A 790 32.84 -11.85 -15.11
CA LYS A 790 32.69 -10.45 -14.70
C LYS A 790 31.55 -10.32 -13.70
N VAL A 791 31.56 -9.23 -12.95
CA VAL A 791 30.53 -9.00 -11.92
C VAL A 791 30.08 -7.54 -11.88
N THR A 792 28.80 -7.35 -11.66
CA THR A 792 28.25 -6.11 -11.12
C THR A 792 28.61 -6.05 -9.65
N SER A 793 29.19 -4.95 -9.16
CA SER A 793 29.76 -4.94 -7.82
C SER A 793 29.56 -3.62 -7.07
N TYR A 794 29.48 -3.73 -5.74
CA TYR A 794 29.35 -2.56 -4.84
C TYR A 794 28.17 -1.64 -5.20
N VAL A 795 27.09 -2.21 -5.75
CA VAL A 795 25.84 -1.45 -5.98
C VAL A 795 25.08 -1.36 -4.67
N THR A 796 24.63 -0.15 -4.33
CA THR A 796 23.73 0.07 -3.19
C THR A 796 22.36 0.46 -3.69
N MET A 797 21.39 -0.43 -3.51
CA MET A 797 20.00 -0.25 -3.87
C MET A 797 19.17 -0.03 -2.61
N ARG A 798 18.59 1.18 -2.44
CA ARG A 798 17.91 1.53 -1.20
C ARG A 798 16.72 2.47 -1.38
N ASN A 799 15.75 2.35 -0.49
CA ASN A 799 14.63 3.28 -0.40
C ASN A 799 13.79 3.37 -1.69
N ASN A 800 13.75 2.33 -2.52
CA ASN A 800 12.97 2.30 -3.76
C ASN A 800 11.60 1.67 -3.54
N LEU A 801 10.63 2.05 -4.36
CA LEU A 801 9.32 1.41 -4.49
C LEU A 801 9.29 0.56 -5.76
N ILE A 802 9.07 -0.74 -5.61
CA ILE A 802 9.22 -1.73 -6.68
C ILE A 802 7.99 -2.62 -6.68
N TYR A 803 7.15 -2.51 -7.72
CA TYR A 803 5.89 -3.24 -7.69
C TYR A 803 5.36 -3.65 -9.06
N GLN A 804 4.52 -4.67 -9.06
CA GLN A 804 3.75 -5.14 -10.20
C GLN A 804 4.57 -5.44 -11.46
N SER A 805 5.75 -6.04 -11.30
CA SER A 805 6.51 -6.58 -12.44
C SER A 805 5.76 -7.74 -13.10
N ASN A 806 6.03 -8.00 -14.37
CA ASN A 806 5.54 -9.20 -15.05
C ASN A 806 6.21 -10.48 -14.52
N SER A 807 7.50 -10.43 -14.20
CA SER A 807 8.33 -11.58 -13.83
C SER A 807 8.94 -11.47 -12.41
N VAL A 808 9.75 -10.47 -12.11
CA VAL A 808 10.44 -10.38 -10.82
C VAL A 808 10.54 -8.93 -10.32
N GLY A 809 10.47 -8.75 -9.00
CA GLY A 809 10.71 -7.43 -8.41
C GLY A 809 12.17 -7.02 -8.50
N VAL A 810 13.07 -7.82 -7.92
CA VAL A 810 14.53 -7.59 -7.97
C VAL A 810 15.23 -8.91 -8.29
N SER A 811 16.14 -8.89 -9.25
CA SER A 811 17.00 -10.00 -9.63
C SER A 811 18.47 -9.66 -9.37
N ILE A 812 19.26 -10.59 -8.85
CA ILE A 812 20.70 -10.47 -8.69
C ILE A 812 21.41 -11.73 -9.17
N GLY A 813 22.61 -11.54 -9.73
CA GLY A 813 23.42 -12.66 -10.26
C GLY A 813 23.32 -12.73 -11.78
N GLY A 814 23.80 -13.80 -12.38
CA GLY A 814 23.73 -14.03 -13.81
C GLY A 814 22.57 -14.94 -14.18
N TYR A 815 21.80 -14.58 -15.19
CA TYR A 815 20.64 -15.35 -15.65
C TYR A 815 20.99 -16.74 -16.20
N ASP A 816 22.24 -16.98 -16.56
CA ASP A 816 22.74 -18.24 -17.13
C ASP A 816 24.11 -18.59 -16.54
N SER A 817 24.44 -19.87 -16.46
CA SER A 817 25.73 -20.36 -15.97
C SER A 817 26.95 -19.98 -16.86
N ARG A 818 26.71 -19.33 -17.99
CA ARG A 818 27.74 -18.88 -18.94
C ARG A 818 28.06 -17.40 -18.87
N VAL A 819 27.25 -16.64 -18.14
CA VAL A 819 27.41 -15.20 -17.94
C VAL A 819 28.13 -14.89 -16.63
N GLY A 820 28.20 -13.63 -16.24
CA GLY A 820 28.82 -13.20 -14.98
C GLY A 820 27.84 -13.24 -13.81
N GLY A 821 28.03 -12.37 -12.83
CA GLY A 821 27.22 -12.37 -11.62
C GLY A 821 27.27 -11.06 -10.84
N THR A 822 27.05 -11.15 -9.53
CA THR A 822 27.09 -10.00 -8.61
C THR A 822 28.02 -10.24 -7.42
N ASP A 823 28.71 -9.17 -6.98
CA ASP A 823 29.57 -9.25 -5.81
C ASP A 823 29.49 -7.99 -4.95
N HIS A 824 29.32 -8.14 -3.61
CA HIS A 824 29.24 -7.05 -2.64
C HIS A 824 28.13 -6.01 -2.94
N CYS A 825 27.02 -6.39 -3.57
CA CYS A 825 25.87 -5.52 -3.74
C CYS A 825 25.03 -5.49 -2.45
N THR A 826 24.43 -4.34 -2.16
CA THR A 826 23.64 -4.11 -0.95
C THR A 826 22.24 -3.64 -1.32
N ILE A 827 21.23 -4.45 -1.04
CA ILE A 827 19.82 -4.19 -1.30
C ILE A 827 19.11 -4.00 0.04
N VAL A 828 18.84 -2.76 0.42
CA VAL A 828 18.34 -2.45 1.76
C VAL A 828 17.22 -1.41 1.75
N ASN A 829 16.26 -1.57 2.67
CA ASN A 829 15.21 -0.59 2.88
C ASN A 829 14.34 -0.33 1.63
N ASN A 830 14.14 -1.30 0.75
CA ASN A 830 13.23 -1.20 -0.37
C ASN A 830 11.86 -1.78 -0.01
N THR A 831 10.83 -1.35 -0.71
CA THR A 831 9.49 -1.91 -0.63
C THR A 831 9.16 -2.60 -1.95
N LEU A 832 9.01 -3.93 -1.90
CA LEU A 832 8.63 -4.80 -3.01
C LEU A 832 7.17 -5.23 -2.80
N TRP A 833 6.30 -5.00 -3.79
CA TRP A 833 4.88 -5.28 -3.68
C TRP A 833 4.29 -5.87 -4.97
N ASP A 834 3.66 -7.05 -4.84
CA ASP A 834 2.84 -7.69 -5.88
C ASP A 834 3.60 -7.87 -7.21
N ASN A 835 4.86 -8.30 -7.13
CA ASN A 835 5.67 -8.59 -8.31
C ASN A 835 5.41 -10.02 -8.83
N ASP A 836 5.98 -10.38 -9.99
CA ASP A 836 5.73 -11.65 -10.70
C ASP A 836 4.24 -11.87 -10.99
N THR A 837 3.58 -10.86 -11.52
CA THR A 837 2.13 -10.89 -11.81
C THR A 837 1.74 -11.90 -12.88
N LYS A 838 2.69 -12.40 -13.68
CA LYS A 838 2.51 -13.47 -14.68
C LYS A 838 2.75 -14.87 -14.12
N ASN A 839 3.09 -14.99 -12.83
CA ASN A 839 3.39 -16.26 -12.16
C ASN A 839 4.49 -17.06 -12.87
N THR A 840 5.58 -16.39 -13.20
CA THR A 840 6.74 -17.02 -13.88
C THR A 840 7.52 -17.92 -12.93
N GLY A 841 7.33 -17.77 -11.61
CA GLY A 841 8.06 -18.49 -10.58
C GLY A 841 9.34 -17.77 -10.17
N SER A 842 9.47 -16.47 -10.46
CA SER A 842 10.63 -15.65 -10.09
C SER A 842 10.44 -14.94 -8.74
N GLY A 843 9.22 -14.54 -8.40
CA GLY A 843 8.84 -13.98 -7.10
C GLY A 843 9.24 -12.51 -6.89
N GLU A 844 9.31 -12.10 -5.63
CA GLU A 844 9.69 -10.73 -5.26
C GLU A 844 11.19 -10.50 -5.41
N PHE A 845 12.01 -11.47 -5.00
CA PHE A 845 13.47 -11.40 -5.05
C PHE A 845 14.05 -12.68 -5.62
N GLN A 846 14.88 -12.56 -6.65
CA GLN A 846 15.53 -13.68 -7.32
C GLN A 846 17.04 -13.62 -7.14
N ILE A 847 17.66 -14.76 -6.79
CA ILE A 847 19.10 -14.95 -6.67
C ILE A 847 19.51 -15.97 -7.73
N GLN A 848 20.23 -15.53 -8.72
CA GLN A 848 20.67 -16.33 -9.86
C GLN A 848 22.11 -16.84 -9.70
N TYR A 849 22.78 -17.24 -10.80
CA TYR A 849 24.12 -17.77 -10.77
C TYR A 849 25.16 -16.71 -10.35
N TYR A 850 26.24 -17.13 -9.72
CA TYR A 850 27.40 -16.33 -9.37
C TYR A 850 27.12 -15.07 -8.54
N ALA A 851 26.08 -15.12 -7.74
CA ALA A 851 25.83 -14.11 -6.72
C ALA A 851 26.72 -14.38 -5.50
N THR A 852 27.52 -13.42 -5.06
CA THR A 852 28.48 -13.56 -3.94
C THR A 852 28.47 -12.34 -3.03
N ASN A 853 28.58 -12.57 -1.71
CA ASN A 853 28.77 -11.53 -0.70
C ASN A 853 27.72 -10.39 -0.70
N ASN A 854 26.55 -10.61 -1.25
CA ASN A 854 25.51 -9.59 -1.31
C ASN A 854 24.76 -9.46 0.02
N VAL A 855 24.13 -8.35 0.25
CA VAL A 855 23.33 -8.04 1.46
C VAL A 855 21.88 -7.73 1.05
N PHE A 856 20.92 -8.39 1.73
CA PHE A 856 19.49 -8.16 1.53
C PHE A 856 18.81 -7.98 2.90
N LYS A 857 18.66 -6.73 3.35
CA LYS A 857 18.17 -6.43 4.70
C LYS A 857 17.18 -5.28 4.73
N ASN A 858 16.33 -5.26 5.74
CA ASN A 858 15.35 -4.20 5.96
C ASN A 858 14.37 -4.01 4.79
N ASN A 859 14.13 -4.99 3.93
CA ASN A 859 13.19 -4.86 2.82
C ASN A 859 11.79 -5.36 3.23
N ILE A 860 10.75 -4.74 2.70
CA ILE A 860 9.39 -5.28 2.75
C ILE A 860 9.16 -6.07 1.46
N LEU A 861 8.71 -7.33 1.58
CA LEU A 861 8.30 -8.19 0.49
C LEU A 861 6.83 -8.57 0.70
N TYR A 862 5.97 -7.97 -0.08
CA TYR A 862 4.55 -8.31 -0.12
C TYR A 862 4.27 -9.09 -1.40
N ALA A 863 4.28 -10.41 -1.29
CA ALA A 863 4.20 -11.28 -2.46
C ALA A 863 2.82 -11.26 -3.12
N SER A 864 2.82 -11.48 -4.44
CA SER A 864 1.64 -11.68 -5.27
C SER A 864 0.80 -12.89 -4.82
N SER A 865 -0.27 -13.18 -5.55
CA SER A 865 -1.19 -14.30 -5.24
C SER A 865 -0.52 -15.68 -5.24
N GLN A 866 0.62 -15.86 -5.92
CA GLN A 866 1.41 -17.11 -5.86
C GLN A 866 2.15 -17.30 -4.53
N GLY A 867 2.38 -16.23 -3.76
CA GLY A 867 3.03 -16.31 -2.45
C GLY A 867 4.53 -16.63 -2.49
N LEU A 868 5.21 -16.41 -3.62
CA LEU A 868 6.65 -16.65 -3.76
C LEU A 868 7.44 -15.39 -3.40
N PHE A 869 8.22 -15.47 -2.34
CA PHE A 869 9.00 -14.33 -1.84
C PHE A 869 10.42 -14.30 -2.38
N LEU A 870 11.05 -15.46 -2.46
CA LEU A 870 12.44 -15.58 -2.83
C LEU A 870 12.63 -16.82 -3.70
N ASN A 871 13.36 -16.66 -4.81
CA ASN A 871 13.79 -17.76 -5.66
C ASN A 871 15.31 -17.73 -5.85
N SER A 872 16.02 -18.57 -5.12
CA SER A 872 17.47 -18.77 -5.29
C SER A 872 17.74 -20.03 -6.11
N TYR A 873 18.41 -19.84 -7.24
CA TYR A 873 18.87 -20.96 -8.09
C TYR A 873 19.85 -21.85 -7.35
N THR A 874 19.95 -23.10 -7.76
CA THR A 874 21.04 -23.97 -7.35
C THR A 874 22.34 -23.43 -7.92
N ASN A 875 23.21 -22.95 -7.07
CA ASN A 875 24.53 -22.47 -7.44
C ASN A 875 25.62 -23.07 -6.49
N SER A 876 26.87 -22.96 -6.91
CA SER A 876 28.02 -23.46 -6.13
C SER A 876 28.49 -22.48 -5.05
N GLU A 877 27.87 -21.28 -4.99
CA GLU A 877 28.30 -20.24 -4.08
C GLU A 877 27.83 -20.53 -2.66
N SER A 878 28.77 -20.50 -1.72
CA SER A 878 28.50 -20.84 -0.31
C SER A 878 27.67 -19.77 0.43
N ASN A 879 27.73 -18.54 -0.01
CA ASN A 879 26.99 -17.42 0.59
C ASN A 879 26.60 -16.37 -0.46
N PRO A 880 25.55 -16.63 -1.25
CA PRO A 880 25.15 -15.72 -2.31
C PRO A 880 24.63 -14.37 -1.75
N VAL A 881 23.93 -14.42 -0.60
CA VAL A 881 23.35 -13.23 0.03
C VAL A 881 23.28 -13.41 1.55
N ASP A 882 23.54 -12.33 2.29
CA ASP A 882 23.24 -12.21 3.72
C ASP A 882 21.85 -11.56 3.87
N SER A 883 20.83 -12.44 4.04
CA SER A 883 19.42 -12.04 4.18
C SER A 883 19.00 -12.04 5.63
N ASP A 884 18.50 -10.90 6.14
CA ASP A 884 17.98 -10.78 7.50
C ASP A 884 17.23 -9.43 7.70
N TYR A 885 16.47 -9.29 8.79
CA TYR A 885 15.70 -8.09 9.14
C TYR A 885 14.70 -7.68 8.05
N ASN A 886 14.13 -8.61 7.29
CA ASN A 886 13.14 -8.35 6.27
C ASN A 886 11.71 -8.56 6.83
N LEU A 887 10.73 -7.93 6.21
CA LEU A 887 9.31 -8.14 6.51
C LEU A 887 8.63 -8.80 5.31
N PHE A 888 8.16 -10.02 5.51
CA PHE A 888 7.45 -10.81 4.51
C PHE A 888 5.95 -10.77 4.78
N TYR A 889 5.15 -10.67 3.74
CA TYR A 889 3.70 -10.81 3.84
C TYR A 889 3.06 -11.27 2.53
N SER A 890 2.05 -12.10 2.65
CA SER A 890 1.16 -12.47 1.54
C SER A 890 -0.21 -12.87 2.09
N SER A 891 -1.25 -12.63 1.33
CA SER A 891 -2.63 -13.03 1.67
C SER A 891 -2.83 -14.54 1.80
N VAL A 892 -1.95 -15.36 1.20
CA VAL A 892 -1.98 -16.82 1.35
C VAL A 892 -1.47 -17.31 2.71
N GLY A 893 -0.86 -16.43 3.51
CA GLY A 893 -0.43 -16.68 4.88
C GLY A 893 0.95 -17.36 5.01
N PRO A 894 1.49 -17.45 6.24
CA PRO A 894 2.87 -17.86 6.50
C PRO A 894 3.15 -19.36 6.26
N LEU A 895 2.12 -20.19 6.24
CA LEU A 895 2.26 -21.64 6.00
C LEU A 895 2.17 -22.01 4.51
N SER A 896 1.64 -21.12 3.68
CA SER A 896 1.48 -21.30 2.22
C SER A 896 2.48 -20.48 1.42
N GLY A 897 3.13 -19.49 2.02
CA GLY A 897 4.22 -18.72 1.41
C GLY A 897 5.40 -19.64 1.03
N GLN A 898 6.05 -19.33 -0.07
CA GLN A 898 7.14 -20.13 -0.62
C GLN A 898 8.46 -19.34 -0.62
N TRP A 899 9.52 -20.05 -0.23
CA TRP A 899 10.91 -19.63 -0.36
C TRP A 899 11.67 -20.75 -1.07
N ILE A 900 12.29 -20.42 -2.18
CA ILE A 900 13.19 -21.34 -2.86
C ILE A 900 14.63 -20.91 -2.53
N TRP A 901 15.38 -21.75 -1.85
CA TRP A 901 16.76 -21.46 -1.48
C TRP A 901 17.69 -22.57 -2.01
N ASN A 902 18.65 -22.17 -2.81
CA ASN A 902 19.59 -23.08 -3.49
C ASN A 902 18.86 -24.23 -4.20
N GLY A 903 17.77 -23.90 -4.89
CA GLY A 903 16.92 -24.84 -5.63
C GLY A 903 15.98 -25.69 -4.78
N ALA A 904 16.05 -25.63 -3.45
CA ALA A 904 15.14 -26.34 -2.56
C ALA A 904 13.97 -25.46 -2.16
N THR A 905 12.73 -25.96 -2.31
CA THR A 905 11.51 -25.24 -1.96
C THR A 905 11.11 -25.47 -0.52
N TYR A 906 10.85 -24.40 0.20
CA TYR A 906 10.34 -24.39 1.57
C TYR A 906 8.95 -23.77 1.61
N ALA A 907 7.96 -24.53 2.02
CA ALA A 907 6.63 -24.04 2.31
C ALA A 907 6.57 -23.56 3.76
N GLY A 908 6.25 -22.27 3.95
CA GLY A 908 6.16 -21.64 5.25
C GLY A 908 7.46 -21.05 5.78
N PHE A 909 7.33 -19.86 6.37
CA PHE A 909 8.46 -19.04 6.80
C PHE A 909 9.38 -19.73 7.83
N SER A 910 8.79 -20.36 8.86
CA SER A 910 9.59 -21.06 9.88
C SER A 910 10.35 -22.25 9.32
N SER A 911 9.82 -22.94 8.30
CA SER A 911 10.54 -24.04 7.63
C SER A 911 11.76 -23.54 6.89
N TYR A 912 11.61 -22.42 6.17
CA TYR A 912 12.70 -21.74 5.48
C TYR A 912 13.79 -21.29 6.45
N GLN A 913 13.42 -20.55 7.52
CA GLN A 913 14.38 -20.07 8.53
C GLN A 913 15.16 -21.23 9.18
N SER A 914 14.44 -22.28 9.60
CA SER A 914 15.06 -23.42 10.29
C SER A 914 16.01 -24.21 9.40
N ALA A 915 15.71 -24.32 8.11
CA ALA A 915 16.51 -25.08 7.16
C ALA A 915 17.74 -24.32 6.66
N THR A 916 17.62 -23.00 6.48
CA THR A 916 18.66 -22.19 5.83
C THR A 916 19.50 -21.37 6.81
N GLY A 917 19.00 -21.12 8.01
CA GLY A 917 19.57 -20.18 8.98
C GLY A 917 19.50 -18.72 8.54
N LYS A 918 18.80 -18.40 7.44
CA LYS A 918 18.60 -17.04 6.93
C LYS A 918 17.38 -16.39 7.59
N ASP A 919 17.30 -15.07 7.52
CA ASP A 919 16.16 -14.29 7.99
C ASP A 919 15.77 -14.52 9.46
N ALA A 920 16.79 -14.76 10.31
CA ALA A 920 16.60 -15.09 11.72
C ALA A 920 15.86 -13.98 12.51
N HIS A 921 16.06 -12.71 12.16
CA HIS A 921 15.41 -11.54 12.75
C HIS A 921 14.33 -10.94 11.86
N SER A 922 14.01 -11.60 10.76
CA SER A 922 12.93 -11.20 9.85
C SER A 922 11.56 -11.66 10.37
N HIS A 923 10.51 -11.01 9.93
CA HIS A 923 9.14 -11.27 10.38
C HIS A 923 8.22 -11.63 9.21
N PHE A 924 7.18 -12.41 9.49
CA PHE A 924 6.05 -12.59 8.60
C PHE A 924 4.84 -11.90 9.22
N ALA A 925 4.48 -10.72 8.75
CA ALA A 925 3.38 -9.93 9.27
C ALA A 925 2.91 -8.90 8.22
N ASP A 926 1.64 -8.51 8.29
CA ASP A 926 1.05 -7.48 7.42
C ASP A 926 1.79 -6.15 7.60
N PRO A 927 2.41 -5.58 6.56
CA PRO A 927 3.06 -4.27 6.64
C PRO A 927 2.10 -3.12 6.90
N GLN A 928 0.78 -3.32 6.80
CA GLN A 928 -0.26 -2.32 7.07
C GLN A 928 -0.07 -1.05 6.21
N TYR A 929 -0.06 -1.22 4.90
CA TYR A 929 -0.01 -0.09 3.97
C TYR A 929 -1.22 0.84 4.10
N PHE A 930 -1.05 2.11 3.74
CA PHE A 930 -2.13 3.09 3.85
C PHE A 930 -3.28 2.82 2.90
N ASP A 931 -3.00 2.58 1.62
CA ASP A 931 -4.06 2.35 0.62
C ASP A 931 -3.51 1.68 -0.65
N LEU A 932 -3.67 0.36 -0.72
CA LEU A 932 -3.29 -0.42 -1.90
C LEU A 932 -4.26 -0.26 -3.08
N SER A 933 -5.45 0.30 -2.85
CA SER A 933 -6.48 0.47 -3.88
C SER A 933 -6.35 1.77 -4.67
N SER A 934 -5.53 2.70 -4.21
CA SER A 934 -5.26 3.95 -4.92
C SER A 934 -4.38 3.72 -6.15
N THR A 935 -4.41 4.64 -7.12
CA THR A 935 -3.56 4.62 -8.30
C THR A 935 -2.79 5.96 -8.37
N PRO A 936 -1.47 5.95 -8.14
CA PRO A 936 -0.62 4.83 -7.72
C PRO A 936 -0.93 4.33 -6.29
N PRO A 937 -0.54 3.07 -5.94
CA PRO A 937 -0.74 2.55 -4.59
C PRO A 937 0.08 3.34 -3.56
N LYS A 938 -0.49 3.52 -2.36
CA LYS A 938 0.21 4.17 -1.25
C LYS A 938 0.89 3.11 -0.40
N LEU A 939 2.16 2.91 -0.66
CA LEU A 939 3.01 1.89 -0.03
C LEU A 939 3.73 2.39 1.24
N ASP A 940 3.37 3.57 1.75
CA ASP A 940 3.77 4.01 3.08
C ASP A 940 3.02 3.19 4.15
N VAL A 941 3.70 2.89 5.24
CA VAL A 941 3.15 2.03 6.29
C VAL A 941 2.49 2.86 7.40
N GLN A 942 1.46 2.30 8.04
CA GLN A 942 0.82 2.92 9.20
C GLN A 942 1.74 2.89 10.42
N SER A 943 1.54 3.79 11.38
CA SER A 943 2.37 3.87 12.60
C SER A 943 2.30 2.63 13.49
N THR A 944 1.30 1.77 13.30
CA THR A 944 1.15 0.49 13.99
C THR A 944 1.79 -0.68 13.25
N SER A 945 2.39 -0.42 12.10
CA SER A 945 3.01 -1.45 11.27
C SER A 945 4.15 -2.17 12.00
N PRO A 946 4.28 -3.49 11.83
CA PRO A 946 5.42 -4.25 12.33
C PRO A 946 6.76 -3.84 11.67
N ALA A 947 6.74 -3.06 10.60
CA ALA A 947 7.94 -2.50 9.97
C ALA A 947 8.57 -1.36 10.78
N VAL A 948 7.79 -0.70 11.64
CA VAL A 948 8.22 0.50 12.37
C VAL A 948 9.27 0.17 13.42
N ASN A 949 10.44 0.82 13.35
CA ASN A 949 11.59 0.61 14.25
C ASN A 949 12.12 -0.84 14.30
N ALA A 950 11.81 -1.68 13.32
CA ALA A 950 12.16 -3.09 13.31
C ALA A 950 13.41 -3.41 12.48
N GLY A 951 13.93 -2.44 11.73
CA GLY A 951 15.11 -2.60 10.90
C GLY A 951 16.43 -2.48 11.67
N ILE A 952 17.50 -2.95 11.05
CA ILE A 952 18.87 -2.81 11.54
C ILE A 952 19.56 -1.59 10.92
N ASN A 953 20.18 -0.74 11.73
CA ASN A 953 20.94 0.39 11.26
C ASN A 953 22.33 -0.04 10.76
N LEU A 954 22.50 -0.09 9.45
CA LEU A 954 23.76 -0.45 8.78
C LEU A 954 24.68 0.75 8.52
N GLY A 955 24.35 1.93 9.06
CA GLY A 955 25.05 3.19 8.82
C GLY A 955 24.54 3.94 7.59
N SER A 956 24.66 5.28 7.63
CA SER A 956 24.08 6.17 6.62
C SER A 956 24.65 6.00 5.20
N SER A 957 25.83 5.44 5.06
CA SER A 957 26.41 5.11 3.76
C SER A 957 25.62 4.04 3.03
N LEU A 958 25.00 3.09 3.77
CA LEU A 958 24.20 2.00 3.20
C LEU A 958 22.70 2.32 3.22
N VAL A 959 22.16 2.75 4.37
CA VAL A 959 20.70 2.99 4.47
C VAL A 959 20.25 4.36 3.96
N GLY A 960 21.17 5.27 3.69
CA GLY A 960 20.87 6.65 3.30
C GLY A 960 20.70 7.58 4.50
N THR A 961 20.63 8.88 4.23
CA THR A 961 20.31 9.90 5.24
C THR A 961 18.81 10.19 5.33
N VAL A 962 18.10 9.97 4.23
CA VAL A 962 16.65 10.16 4.12
C VAL A 962 15.98 8.92 3.52
N ASP A 963 14.70 8.75 3.80
CA ASP A 963 13.84 7.72 3.23
C ASP A 963 13.33 8.11 1.82
N TYR A 964 12.41 7.31 1.27
CA TYR A 964 11.78 7.61 -0.02
C TYR A 964 11.07 8.98 -0.03
N ALA A 965 10.41 9.34 1.06
CA ALA A 965 9.67 10.60 1.19
C ALA A 965 10.52 11.80 1.63
N GLY A 966 11.83 11.62 1.81
CA GLY A 966 12.77 12.66 2.26
C GLY A 966 12.81 12.87 3.77
N LYS A 967 12.17 12.01 4.59
CA LYS A 967 12.29 12.04 6.05
C LYS A 967 13.64 11.48 6.49
N GLN A 968 14.12 11.90 7.65
CA GLN A 968 15.37 11.39 8.21
C GLN A 968 15.31 9.87 8.44
N ARG A 969 16.23 9.13 7.83
CA ARG A 969 16.24 7.67 7.80
C ARG A 969 16.50 7.00 9.14
N VAL A 970 17.42 7.54 9.95
CA VAL A 970 17.73 7.02 11.28
C VAL A 970 17.17 7.99 12.32
N ASN A 971 16.27 7.51 13.16
CA ASN A 971 15.66 8.37 14.18
C ASN A 971 16.65 8.70 15.30
N VAL A 972 16.27 9.59 16.21
CA VAL A 972 17.10 10.09 17.32
C VAL A 972 17.58 8.98 18.29
N ASN A 973 16.91 7.82 18.28
CA ASN A 973 17.27 6.66 19.09
C ASN A 973 18.14 5.65 18.31
N GLY A 974 18.54 5.96 17.09
CA GLY A 974 19.31 5.08 16.24
C GLY A 974 18.50 3.97 15.55
N GLN A 975 17.16 4.02 15.65
CA GLN A 975 16.26 3.04 15.06
C GLN A 975 15.92 3.40 13.61
N ILE A 976 15.50 2.40 12.86
CA ILE A 976 15.15 2.50 11.44
C ILE A 976 13.96 1.57 11.13
N ASN A 977 13.12 1.98 10.21
CA ASN A 977 12.03 1.13 9.72
C ASN A 977 12.55 0.09 8.72
N ILE A 978 11.82 -1.00 8.57
CA ILE A 978 11.91 -1.89 7.42
C ILE A 978 11.13 -1.25 6.24
N GLY A 979 11.66 -1.37 5.00
CA GLY A 979 11.03 -0.81 3.82
C GLY A 979 11.49 0.62 3.50
N ALA A 980 10.88 1.23 2.48
CA ALA A 980 11.30 2.48 1.88
C ALA A 980 10.94 3.75 2.68
N TYR A 981 10.06 3.64 3.66
CA TYR A 981 9.51 4.79 4.41
C TYR A 981 9.87 4.80 5.89
N GLU A 982 10.08 5.99 6.44
CA GLU A 982 10.12 6.27 7.87
C GLU A 982 8.81 6.92 8.38
N GLN A 983 8.49 6.72 9.66
CA GLN A 983 7.29 7.26 10.30
C GLN A 983 7.55 8.63 10.94
#